data_00c64092de4cb81a31a3f73a22eed8b4
#
_entry.id   00c64092de4cb81a31a3f73a22eed8b4
#
_cell.length_a   1.000
_cell.length_b   1.000
_cell.length_c   1.000
_cell.angle_alpha   90.00
_cell.angle_beta   90.00
_cell.angle_gamma   90.00
#
_symmetry.space_group_name_H-M   'P 1'
#
loop_
_entity.id
_entity.type
_entity.pdbx_description
1 polymer ?
#
loop_
_entity_poly.entity_id
_entity_poly.type
_entity_poly.pdbx_seq_one_letter_code
_entity_poly.pdbx_strand_id
1 'polypeptide(L)'
;MAIETLRRRVWLPIALVFILASAAHAQQRPLTLDDIYDPDTRVNFNGNPPAALAWIDQSHYAWPRQAGGRGNVDWLTVDAATGNARPLFDTAKMEAAIHKLQGVAADEARRLAHSRDLIFNEKHSAAVLTIATDLYVYEADNDRVVRLTEEPGEKEQPSFSPDGNLVAFVRGNNLYLVDIATHRESALTTDGSARILNGKLDWVYEEEIYGRGQKRAYWWSPDSSRIAFLRIDDTPVPTFTIVDQVPYDQNVEQWDYPKAGDPNPIAKLGVVRAAGGTPTWVDTSKYSAGDHLIVRVGWTPDSQKLAYEVQDRTQTWLDLDVTDTASGSSRTILRETSKFWINAEDTTRPTWLMDGSFLWLSGRSGWQHVYHYQADGTLLKQVTDGKWELRTLHGIDDGNDWIYFSGTERSHIGRDVYRIKLDGSGMQRLSKAEGTHNARFSPGFTYYIDSWSDATTPTQMRLHKNDGSEVRVIEENKVPALAQFRLSKPDFLQVKTRDGFVMEAMMIKPPDFNPSRRYPVYQYTYGGPHAPEVRNAWGGTQYLYHQLLAQHGIIVWICDNRTASGKGIESTWPVYRNFGELELRDIEDGLAWLKQQPWVDPSRIGMHGWSYGGFMTAYALTHSTSFAMGIAGGTVADWRDYDTVYTERYMGLPQENPDGYRKSAPRWAAKDLHGALLLIHGAIDDNVHVANTIQFAYELQNAQKPFQLMLYPKSRHGVTDPALVKHLRTTMFDFILEHLKPDEPARATTASAK
;
A
#
# COMPACT_ATOMS: atom_id res chain seq x y z
N MET A 1 -68.54 72.57 -38.59
CA MET A 1 -68.18 72.68 -37.19
C MET A 1 -67.58 71.34 -36.76
N ALA A 2 -66.30 71.17 -36.92
CA ALA A 2 -65.60 69.99 -36.61
C ALA A 2 -64.49 70.32 -35.59
N ILE A 3 -64.39 69.54 -34.53
CA ILE A 3 -63.39 69.68 -33.52
C ILE A 3 -62.42 68.43 -33.71
N GLU A 4 -61.25 68.73 -34.19
CA GLU A 4 -60.17 67.75 -34.26
C GLU A 4 -59.51 67.57 -32.90
N THR A 5 -59.40 66.32 -32.42
CA THR A 5 -58.72 65.97 -31.23
C THR A 5 -57.34 65.37 -31.60
N LEU A 6 -56.27 66.10 -31.27
CA LEU A 6 -54.89 65.71 -31.43
C LEU A 6 -54.54 64.62 -30.39
N ARG A 7 -54.17 63.41 -30.82
CA ARG A 7 -53.56 62.38 -30.01
C ARG A 7 -52.04 62.57 -30.05
N ARG A 8 -51.46 63.04 -28.95
CA ARG A 8 -50.00 62.98 -28.72
C ARG A 8 -49.58 61.56 -28.37
N ARG A 9 -48.72 60.89 -29.19
CA ARG A 9 -48.03 59.66 -28.87
C ARG A 9 -46.78 60.02 -28.07
N VAL A 10 -46.71 59.55 -26.81
CA VAL A 10 -45.54 59.63 -25.98
C VAL A 10 -44.70 58.38 -26.31
N TRP A 11 -43.50 58.54 -26.87
CA TRP A 11 -42.52 57.50 -27.00
C TRP A 11 -41.70 57.44 -25.73
N LEU A 12 -41.79 56.33 -24.95
CA LEU A 12 -40.87 55.97 -23.91
C LEU A 12 -39.67 55.19 -24.56
N PRO A 13 -38.40 55.56 -24.36
CA PRO A 13 -37.30 54.73 -24.75
C PRO A 13 -37.17 53.61 -23.73
N ILE A 14 -37.31 52.36 -24.13
CA ILE A 14 -36.94 51.16 -23.36
C ILE A 14 -35.41 51.10 -23.39
N ALA A 15 -34.75 51.52 -22.29
CA ALA A 15 -33.34 51.30 -22.08
C ALA A 15 -33.15 49.82 -21.74
N LEU A 16 -32.64 49.04 -22.69
CA LEU A 16 -32.23 47.67 -22.50
C LEU A 16 -30.90 47.70 -21.70
N VAL A 17 -30.98 47.50 -20.38
CA VAL A 17 -29.80 47.30 -19.54
C VAL A 17 -29.29 45.89 -19.79
N PHE A 18 -28.29 45.78 -20.64
CA PHE A 18 -27.45 44.58 -20.71
C PHE A 18 -26.65 44.49 -19.40
N ILE A 19 -27.08 43.65 -18.46
CA ILE A 19 -26.27 43.18 -17.37
C ILE A 19 -25.29 42.17 -17.97
N LEU A 20 -24.11 42.63 -18.35
CA LEU A 20 -22.96 41.80 -18.55
C LEU A 20 -22.61 41.20 -17.19
N ALA A 21 -23.14 40.02 -16.91
CA ALA A 21 -22.57 39.16 -15.88
C ALA A 21 -21.17 38.75 -16.35
N SER A 22 -20.18 39.59 -16.06
CA SER A 22 -18.79 39.17 -16.06
C SER A 22 -18.70 38.06 -14.99
N ALA A 23 -18.68 36.82 -15.43
CA ALA A 23 -18.18 35.73 -14.60
C ALA A 23 -16.76 36.15 -14.19
N ALA A 24 -16.62 36.71 -13.01
CA ALA A 24 -15.32 36.93 -12.41
C ALA A 24 -14.72 35.54 -12.27
N HIS A 25 -13.85 35.16 -13.20
CA HIS A 25 -12.93 34.04 -12.97
C HIS A 25 -12.13 34.43 -11.74
N ALA A 26 -12.44 33.80 -10.61
CA ALA A 26 -11.64 33.99 -9.41
C ALA A 26 -10.18 33.75 -9.80
N GLN A 27 -9.34 34.78 -9.60
CA GLN A 27 -7.93 34.69 -9.97
C GLN A 27 -7.32 33.54 -9.20
N GLN A 28 -6.86 32.51 -9.92
CA GLN A 28 -6.20 31.35 -9.29
C GLN A 28 -4.97 31.83 -8.52
N ARG A 29 -4.84 31.37 -7.28
CA ARG A 29 -3.70 31.68 -6.41
C ARG A 29 -2.67 30.57 -6.40
N PRO A 30 -1.42 30.84 -6.03
CA PRO A 30 -0.42 29.79 -5.79
C PRO A 30 -0.79 28.97 -4.55
N LEU A 31 -0.30 27.72 -4.52
CA LEU A 31 -0.30 26.86 -3.34
C LEU A 31 0.71 27.37 -2.32
N THR A 32 0.44 27.09 -1.05
CA THR A 32 1.39 27.24 0.05
C THR A 32 1.57 25.90 0.77
N LEU A 33 2.62 25.78 1.59
CA LEU A 33 2.79 24.61 2.47
C LEU A 33 1.60 24.47 3.44
N ASP A 34 1.05 25.61 3.90
CA ASP A 34 -0.11 25.61 4.81
C ASP A 34 -1.35 25.06 4.15
N ASP A 35 -1.62 25.38 2.89
CA ASP A 35 -2.74 24.79 2.15
C ASP A 35 -2.68 23.26 2.09
N ILE A 36 -1.48 22.68 2.10
CA ILE A 36 -1.29 21.24 1.94
C ILE A 36 -1.15 20.54 3.29
N TYR A 37 -0.38 21.12 4.23
CA TYR A 37 0.08 20.40 5.40
C TYR A 37 -0.29 21.01 6.75
N ASP A 38 -0.84 22.23 6.82
CA ASP A 38 -1.20 22.80 8.11
C ASP A 38 -2.31 21.97 8.78
N PRO A 39 -2.12 21.50 10.02
CA PRO A 39 -3.08 20.62 10.68
C PRO A 39 -4.47 21.23 10.84
N ASP A 40 -4.57 22.55 10.98
CA ASP A 40 -5.82 23.24 11.29
C ASP A 40 -6.48 23.86 10.05
N THR A 41 -5.67 24.33 9.10
CA THR A 41 -6.16 25.16 7.97
C THR A 41 -5.97 24.53 6.60
N ARG A 42 -5.34 23.36 6.49
CA ARG A 42 -5.12 22.67 5.21
C ARG A 42 -6.41 22.44 4.43
N VAL A 43 -6.32 22.58 3.15
CA VAL A 43 -7.42 22.30 2.21
C VAL A 43 -7.55 20.79 1.99
N ASN A 44 -8.77 20.28 2.00
CA ASN A 44 -9.02 18.90 1.64
C ASN A 44 -9.06 18.74 0.12
N PHE A 45 -7.91 18.48 -0.48
CA PHE A 45 -7.80 18.26 -1.93
C PHE A 45 -8.19 16.86 -2.39
N ASN A 46 -8.33 15.90 -1.47
CA ASN A 46 -8.78 14.55 -1.82
C ASN A 46 -10.29 14.43 -1.88
N GLY A 47 -11.01 15.42 -1.36
CA GLY A 47 -12.46 15.32 -1.16
C GLY A 47 -12.81 14.27 -0.09
N ASN A 48 -13.99 13.69 -0.19
CA ASN A 48 -14.51 12.72 0.78
C ASN A 48 -15.17 11.53 0.07
N PRO A 49 -14.44 10.78 -0.78
CA PRO A 49 -15.02 9.60 -1.40
C PRO A 49 -15.35 8.57 -0.31
N PRO A 50 -16.43 7.80 -0.46
CA PRO A 50 -16.73 6.71 0.46
C PRO A 50 -15.54 5.79 0.63
N ALA A 51 -15.14 5.51 1.86
CA ALA A 51 -14.06 4.59 2.18
C ALA A 51 -14.63 3.30 2.80
N ALA A 52 -13.91 2.19 2.64
CA ALA A 52 -14.21 0.92 3.28
C ALA A 52 -15.63 0.37 2.96
N LEU A 53 -16.13 0.57 1.74
CA LEU A 53 -17.34 -0.12 1.27
C LEU A 53 -17.07 -1.63 1.24
N ALA A 54 -17.94 -2.42 1.85
CA ALA A 54 -17.82 -3.88 1.90
C ALA A 54 -19.12 -4.54 1.42
N TRP A 55 -19.02 -5.52 0.53
CA TRP A 55 -20.19 -6.28 0.11
C TRP A 55 -20.73 -7.14 1.26
N ILE A 56 -22.03 -7.09 1.49
CA ILE A 56 -22.78 -7.92 2.43
C ILE A 56 -23.28 -9.18 1.70
N ASP A 57 -23.81 -8.99 0.49
CA ASP A 57 -24.34 -10.02 -0.38
C ASP A 57 -24.20 -9.63 -1.86
N GLN A 58 -24.85 -10.36 -2.76
CA GLN A 58 -24.79 -10.09 -4.21
C GLN A 58 -25.35 -8.73 -4.62
N SER A 59 -26.18 -8.09 -3.78
CA SER A 59 -26.97 -6.89 -4.11
C SER A 59 -26.84 -5.76 -3.09
N HIS A 60 -26.23 -5.99 -1.93
CA HIS A 60 -26.09 -5.00 -0.89
C HIS A 60 -24.65 -4.85 -0.44
N TYR A 61 -24.27 -3.60 -0.10
CA TYR A 61 -22.98 -3.31 0.53
C TYR A 61 -23.14 -2.49 1.80
N ALA A 62 -22.24 -2.69 2.74
CA ALA A 62 -22.09 -1.89 3.95
C ALA A 62 -21.31 -0.61 3.62
N TRP A 63 -21.77 0.53 4.15
CA TRP A 63 -21.14 1.82 4.00
C TRP A 63 -20.98 2.51 5.36
N PRO A 64 -19.74 2.65 5.89
CA PRO A 64 -19.48 3.50 7.05
C PRO A 64 -19.46 4.97 6.63
N ARG A 65 -20.67 5.59 6.61
CA ARG A 65 -20.85 6.98 6.22
C ARG A 65 -20.44 7.91 7.35
N GLN A 66 -19.64 8.93 7.04
CA GLN A 66 -19.25 9.94 8.03
C GLN A 66 -20.47 10.54 8.73
N ALA A 67 -20.48 10.50 10.06
CA ALA A 67 -21.51 11.08 10.94
C ALA A 67 -20.89 12.19 11.81
N GLY A 68 -21.71 13.08 12.36
CA GLY A 68 -21.32 14.31 13.07
C GLY A 68 -20.09 14.18 13.97
N GLY A 69 -18.96 14.74 13.53
CA GLY A 69 -17.67 14.71 14.21
C GLY A 69 -16.58 13.96 13.42
N ARG A 70 -15.31 14.29 13.70
CA ARG A 70 -14.17 13.66 13.03
C ARG A 70 -14.00 12.22 13.52
N GLY A 71 -14.02 11.27 12.59
CA GLY A 71 -13.78 9.85 12.87
C GLY A 71 -15.04 9.04 13.18
N ASN A 72 -16.19 9.65 13.44
CA ASN A 72 -17.44 8.94 13.70
C ASN A 72 -18.15 8.54 12.40
N VAL A 73 -18.68 7.33 12.34
CA VAL A 73 -19.46 6.83 11.20
C VAL A 73 -20.80 6.24 11.64
N ASP A 74 -21.79 6.32 10.74
CA ASP A 74 -23.00 5.53 10.82
C ASP A 74 -22.92 4.43 9.76
N TRP A 75 -23.12 3.20 10.18
CA TRP A 75 -23.10 2.06 9.28
C TRP A 75 -24.44 1.92 8.56
N LEU A 76 -24.40 1.95 7.24
CA LEU A 76 -25.55 1.80 6.36
C LEU A 76 -25.43 0.49 5.57
N THR A 77 -26.56 -0.15 5.30
CA THR A 77 -26.70 -1.10 4.22
C THR A 77 -27.29 -0.39 3.03
N VAL A 78 -26.72 -0.59 1.85
CA VAL A 78 -27.12 0.10 0.62
C VAL A 78 -27.46 -0.95 -0.44
N ASP A 79 -28.67 -0.85 -0.99
CA ASP A 79 -29.05 -1.59 -2.19
C ASP A 79 -28.20 -1.10 -3.37
N ALA A 80 -27.45 -1.99 -3.98
CA ALA A 80 -26.47 -1.61 -5.00
C ALA A 80 -27.12 -0.97 -6.23
N ALA A 81 -28.21 -1.54 -6.73
CA ALA A 81 -28.86 -1.10 -7.96
C ALA A 81 -29.56 0.25 -7.80
N THR A 82 -30.30 0.44 -6.71
CA THR A 82 -31.13 1.64 -6.49
C THR A 82 -30.40 2.75 -5.74
N GLY A 83 -29.38 2.41 -4.94
CA GLY A 83 -28.72 3.34 -4.04
C GLY A 83 -29.50 3.65 -2.77
N ASN A 84 -30.64 2.97 -2.53
CA ASN A 84 -31.41 3.14 -1.30
C ASN A 84 -30.60 2.67 -0.11
N ALA A 85 -30.41 3.57 0.86
CA ALA A 85 -29.65 3.31 2.06
C ALA A 85 -30.57 3.28 3.28
N ARG A 86 -30.29 2.34 4.18
CA ARG A 86 -30.92 2.24 5.51
C ARG A 86 -29.85 1.94 6.56
N PRO A 87 -30.06 2.27 7.84
CA PRO A 87 -29.13 1.85 8.89
C PRO A 87 -28.89 0.33 8.84
N LEU A 88 -27.64 -0.08 8.95
CA LEU A 88 -27.25 -1.48 9.12
C LEU A 88 -27.71 -1.99 10.50
N PHE A 89 -27.58 -1.11 11.50
CA PHE A 89 -28.12 -1.26 12.85
C PHE A 89 -28.40 0.13 13.41
N ASP A 90 -29.16 0.19 14.54
CA ASP A 90 -29.46 1.45 15.23
C ASP A 90 -28.26 1.87 16.11
N THR A 91 -27.45 2.78 15.61
CA THR A 91 -26.23 3.27 16.29
C THR A 91 -26.55 3.87 17.65
N ALA A 92 -27.66 4.59 17.79
CA ALA A 92 -28.06 5.18 19.08
C ALA A 92 -28.43 4.12 20.14
N LYS A 93 -29.07 3.04 19.70
CA LYS A 93 -29.34 1.89 20.59
C LYS A 93 -28.07 1.14 20.95
N MET A 94 -27.16 0.97 20.00
CA MET A 94 -25.83 0.38 20.28
C MET A 94 -25.07 1.23 21.30
N GLU A 95 -25.01 2.57 21.12
CA GLU A 95 -24.41 3.50 22.09
C GLU A 95 -25.04 3.35 23.48
N ALA A 96 -26.37 3.33 23.54
CA ALA A 96 -27.09 3.16 24.81
C ALA A 96 -26.85 1.78 25.47
N ALA A 97 -26.70 0.72 24.67
CA ALA A 97 -26.40 -0.61 25.19
C ALA A 97 -24.96 -0.69 25.72
N ILE A 98 -24.00 -0.09 25.05
CA ILE A 98 -22.60 -0.02 25.49
C ILE A 98 -22.48 0.83 26.78
N HIS A 99 -23.18 1.98 26.84
CA HIS A 99 -23.15 2.87 28.01
C HIS A 99 -23.74 2.23 29.31
N LYS A 100 -24.61 1.22 29.19
CA LYS A 100 -25.11 0.45 30.31
C LYS A 100 -24.05 -0.47 30.95
N LEU A 101 -22.96 -0.71 30.28
CA LEU A 101 -21.88 -1.53 30.82
C LEU A 101 -21.16 -0.79 31.94
N GLN A 102 -20.83 -1.51 33.01
CA GLN A 102 -20.15 -0.93 34.15
C GLN A 102 -18.78 -0.36 33.78
N GLY A 103 -18.53 0.89 34.12
CA GLY A 103 -17.23 1.55 33.90
C GLY A 103 -17.04 2.17 32.51
N VAL A 104 -18.02 2.09 31.60
CA VAL A 104 -17.94 2.70 30.29
C VAL A 104 -18.55 4.11 30.30
N ALA A 105 -17.72 5.12 30.01
CA ALA A 105 -18.16 6.52 29.89
C ALA A 105 -18.99 6.76 28.63
N ALA A 106 -19.84 7.80 28.65
CA ALA A 106 -20.75 8.09 27.52
C ALA A 106 -19.98 8.41 26.22
N ASP A 107 -18.86 9.13 26.30
CA ASP A 107 -18.02 9.46 25.16
C ASP A 107 -17.30 8.22 24.58
N GLU A 108 -16.90 7.28 25.43
CA GLU A 108 -16.36 6.00 25.00
C GLU A 108 -17.42 5.13 24.33
N ALA A 109 -18.62 5.03 24.91
CA ALA A 109 -19.74 4.32 24.30
C ALA A 109 -20.07 4.87 22.91
N ARG A 110 -20.10 6.21 22.77
CA ARG A 110 -20.27 6.88 21.49
C ARG A 110 -19.16 6.53 20.51
N ARG A 111 -17.88 6.65 20.92
CA ARG A 111 -16.73 6.33 20.09
C ARG A 111 -16.78 4.90 19.55
N LEU A 112 -17.14 3.94 20.39
CA LEU A 112 -17.26 2.53 20.03
C LEU A 112 -18.42 2.28 19.07
N ALA A 113 -19.60 2.82 19.34
CA ALA A 113 -20.79 2.63 18.50
C ALA A 113 -20.64 3.25 17.11
N HIS A 114 -19.86 4.33 17.00
CA HIS A 114 -19.57 5.02 15.75
C HIS A 114 -18.20 4.66 15.17
N SER A 115 -17.59 3.55 15.64
CA SER A 115 -16.29 3.12 15.13
C SER A 115 -16.39 2.62 13.69
N ARG A 116 -15.35 2.93 12.92
CA ARG A 116 -15.13 2.37 11.58
C ARG A 116 -14.54 0.96 11.63
N ASP A 117 -13.92 0.58 12.75
CA ASP A 117 -13.14 -0.63 12.93
C ASP A 117 -13.95 -1.77 13.58
N LEU A 118 -15.27 -1.76 13.38
CA LEU A 118 -16.14 -2.85 13.86
C LEU A 118 -15.84 -4.14 13.09
N ILE A 119 -15.67 -5.24 13.81
CA ILE A 119 -15.45 -6.56 13.22
C ILE A 119 -16.79 -7.29 13.15
N PHE A 120 -17.37 -7.38 11.96
CA PHE A 120 -18.67 -8.03 11.75
C PHE A 120 -18.52 -9.53 11.49
N ASN A 121 -19.58 -10.27 11.84
CA ASN A 121 -19.79 -11.61 11.30
C ASN A 121 -20.16 -11.53 9.79
N GLU A 122 -20.14 -12.65 9.07
CA GLU A 122 -20.43 -12.69 7.62
C GLU A 122 -21.81 -12.09 7.27
N LYS A 123 -22.79 -12.24 8.14
CA LYS A 123 -24.17 -11.72 7.94
C LYS A 123 -24.31 -10.25 8.32
N HIS A 124 -23.29 -9.63 8.87
CA HIS A 124 -23.35 -8.28 9.44
C HIS A 124 -24.45 -8.06 10.49
N SER A 125 -24.89 -9.14 11.16
CA SER A 125 -25.91 -9.12 12.22
C SER A 125 -25.31 -9.00 13.63
N ALA A 126 -24.00 -9.16 13.75
CA ALA A 126 -23.27 -8.99 15.02
C ALA A 126 -21.88 -8.39 14.77
N ALA A 127 -21.38 -7.65 15.77
CA ALA A 127 -20.05 -7.06 15.74
C ALA A 127 -19.28 -7.36 17.02
N VAL A 128 -17.99 -7.71 16.93
CA VAL A 128 -17.08 -7.77 18.08
C VAL A 128 -16.59 -6.37 18.42
N LEU A 129 -16.59 -6.07 19.71
CA LEU A 129 -16.07 -4.86 20.33
C LEU A 129 -14.95 -5.24 21.30
N THR A 130 -13.91 -4.43 21.38
CA THR A 130 -12.92 -4.50 22.45
C THR A 130 -13.16 -3.33 23.38
N ILE A 131 -13.45 -3.63 24.66
CA ILE A 131 -13.66 -2.64 25.72
C ILE A 131 -12.65 -2.94 26.84
N ALA A 132 -11.77 -2.01 27.10
CA ALA A 132 -10.55 -2.21 27.89
C ALA A 132 -9.73 -3.39 27.31
N THR A 133 -9.65 -4.52 27.98
CA THR A 133 -8.92 -5.71 27.52
C THR A 133 -9.84 -6.88 27.17
N ASP A 134 -11.16 -6.69 27.19
CA ASP A 134 -12.13 -7.76 26.99
C ASP A 134 -12.90 -7.63 25.69
N LEU A 135 -13.33 -8.78 25.18
CA LEU A 135 -14.18 -8.88 24.02
C LEU A 135 -15.66 -8.87 24.44
N TYR A 136 -16.42 -8.13 23.67
CA TYR A 136 -17.88 -8.04 23.74
C TYR A 136 -18.45 -8.31 22.35
N VAL A 137 -19.66 -8.83 22.31
CA VAL A 137 -20.42 -8.92 21.07
C VAL A 137 -21.65 -8.00 21.15
N TYR A 138 -21.85 -7.19 20.12
CA TYR A 138 -23.12 -6.50 19.90
C TYR A 138 -23.97 -7.33 18.93
N GLU A 139 -25.19 -7.66 19.33
CA GLU A 139 -26.20 -8.35 18.56
C GLU A 139 -27.20 -7.31 18.01
N ALA A 140 -27.19 -7.08 16.69
CA ALA A 140 -28.00 -6.04 16.08
C ALA A 140 -29.53 -6.32 16.14
N ASP A 141 -29.92 -7.57 16.10
CA ASP A 141 -31.34 -7.97 16.14
C ASP A 141 -32.01 -7.68 17.50
N ASN A 142 -31.23 -7.68 18.57
CA ASN A 142 -31.72 -7.51 19.94
C ASN A 142 -31.25 -6.21 20.60
N ASP A 143 -30.45 -5.40 19.91
CA ASP A 143 -29.77 -4.21 20.45
C ASP A 143 -29.04 -4.49 21.77
N ARG A 144 -28.39 -5.65 21.90
CA ARG A 144 -27.78 -6.14 23.12
C ARG A 144 -26.27 -6.24 22.99
N VAL A 145 -25.56 -5.80 24.03
CA VAL A 145 -24.11 -6.01 24.17
C VAL A 145 -23.86 -7.07 25.25
N VAL A 146 -23.08 -8.08 24.92
CA VAL A 146 -22.75 -9.18 25.81
C VAL A 146 -21.24 -9.29 25.95
N ARG A 147 -20.76 -9.37 27.20
CA ARG A 147 -19.35 -9.62 27.50
C ARG A 147 -19.02 -11.09 27.20
N LEU A 148 -18.00 -11.32 26.41
CA LEU A 148 -17.56 -12.66 26.02
C LEU A 148 -16.40 -13.18 26.86
N THR A 149 -15.51 -12.29 27.32
CA THR A 149 -14.27 -12.67 28.03
C THR A 149 -14.14 -11.93 29.36
N GLU A 150 -13.52 -12.57 30.36
CA GLU A 150 -13.30 -12.00 31.68
C GLU A 150 -11.88 -12.22 32.22
N GLU A 151 -11.13 -13.17 31.62
CA GLU A 151 -9.79 -13.49 32.05
C GLU A 151 -8.80 -12.35 31.74
N PRO A 152 -7.84 -12.06 32.64
CA PRO A 152 -6.89 -10.99 32.44
C PRO A 152 -6.03 -11.13 31.18
N GLY A 153 -5.59 -10.02 30.63
CA GLY A 153 -4.74 -9.92 29.45
C GLY A 153 -5.48 -9.43 28.21
N GLU A 154 -4.75 -8.76 27.34
CA GLU A 154 -5.25 -8.25 26.08
C GLU A 154 -5.69 -9.40 25.15
N LYS A 155 -6.81 -9.23 24.47
CA LYS A 155 -7.33 -10.16 23.44
C LYS A 155 -7.07 -9.52 22.09
N GLU A 156 -6.07 -10.05 21.41
CA GLU A 156 -5.60 -9.55 20.12
C GLU A 156 -6.23 -10.32 18.96
N GLN A 157 -6.35 -9.68 17.81
CA GLN A 157 -6.76 -10.27 16.55
C GLN A 157 -8.08 -11.05 16.57
N PRO A 158 -9.16 -10.55 17.19
CA PRO A 158 -10.42 -11.29 17.25
C PRO A 158 -11.03 -11.49 15.86
N SER A 159 -11.67 -12.65 15.65
CA SER A 159 -12.48 -12.94 14.46
C SER A 159 -13.62 -13.90 14.73
N PHE A 160 -14.76 -13.66 14.09
CA PHE A 160 -15.84 -14.65 14.09
C PHE A 160 -15.46 -15.93 13.33
N SER A 161 -16.04 -17.06 13.74
CA SER A 161 -16.16 -18.23 12.86
C SER A 161 -17.10 -17.92 11.68
N PRO A 162 -16.97 -18.61 10.53
CA PRO A 162 -17.86 -18.39 9.38
C PRO A 162 -19.36 -18.54 9.71
N ASP A 163 -19.73 -19.48 10.59
CA ASP A 163 -21.12 -19.63 11.05
C ASP A 163 -21.59 -18.57 12.04
N GLY A 164 -20.66 -17.75 12.58
CA GLY A 164 -20.93 -16.66 13.51
C GLY A 164 -21.16 -17.08 14.97
N ASN A 165 -20.90 -18.33 15.34
CA ASN A 165 -21.18 -18.86 16.68
C ASN A 165 -20.00 -18.74 17.67
N LEU A 166 -18.77 -18.63 17.14
CA LEU A 166 -17.55 -18.58 17.91
C LEU A 166 -16.75 -17.31 17.58
N VAL A 167 -15.94 -16.86 18.53
CA VAL A 167 -14.89 -15.85 18.29
C VAL A 167 -13.54 -16.42 18.67
N ALA A 168 -12.60 -16.43 17.72
CA ALA A 168 -11.20 -16.75 17.98
C ALA A 168 -10.42 -15.49 18.30
N PHE A 169 -9.41 -15.58 19.16
CA PHE A 169 -8.52 -14.48 19.52
C PHE A 169 -7.18 -14.98 20.07
N VAL A 170 -6.20 -14.10 20.17
CA VAL A 170 -4.90 -14.40 20.78
C VAL A 170 -4.82 -13.69 22.14
N ARG A 171 -4.38 -14.42 23.19
CA ARG A 171 -4.07 -13.89 24.51
C ARG A 171 -2.77 -14.48 25.03
N GLY A 172 -1.81 -13.64 25.43
CA GLY A 172 -0.51 -14.11 25.91
C GLY A 172 0.20 -15.00 24.93
N ASN A 173 0.10 -14.66 23.62
CA ASN A 173 0.65 -15.41 22.49
C ASN A 173 0.12 -16.86 22.37
N ASN A 174 -1.06 -17.13 22.90
CA ASN A 174 -1.81 -18.37 22.70
C ASN A 174 -3.13 -18.11 22.00
N LEU A 175 -3.54 -19.06 21.18
CA LEU A 175 -4.82 -19.04 20.46
C LEU A 175 -5.94 -19.56 21.36
N TYR A 176 -7.03 -18.81 21.43
CA TYR A 176 -8.22 -19.10 22.21
C TYR A 176 -9.47 -19.04 21.37
N LEU A 177 -10.52 -19.68 21.86
CA LEU A 177 -11.90 -19.53 21.38
C LEU A 177 -12.81 -19.14 22.53
N VAL A 178 -13.87 -18.38 22.21
CA VAL A 178 -15.03 -18.18 23.08
C VAL A 178 -16.31 -18.51 22.30
N ASP A 179 -17.17 -19.30 22.93
CA ASP A 179 -18.52 -19.62 22.40
C ASP A 179 -19.47 -18.47 22.80
N ILE A 180 -20.14 -17.88 21.81
CA ILE A 180 -20.97 -16.69 22.01
C ILE A 180 -22.21 -16.97 22.86
N ALA A 181 -22.80 -18.16 22.73
CA ALA A 181 -24.02 -18.51 23.45
C ALA A 181 -23.75 -18.88 24.92
N THR A 182 -22.64 -19.55 25.19
CA THR A 182 -22.31 -20.06 26.54
C THR A 182 -21.27 -19.22 27.28
N HIS A 183 -20.59 -18.30 26.60
CA HIS A 183 -19.46 -17.50 27.08
C HIS A 183 -18.28 -18.34 27.59
N ARG A 184 -18.19 -19.58 27.13
CA ARG A 184 -17.12 -20.50 27.54
C ARG A 184 -15.87 -20.22 26.73
N GLU A 185 -14.79 -19.79 27.38
CA GLU A 185 -13.47 -19.70 26.80
C GLU A 185 -12.79 -21.08 26.76
N SER A 186 -12.01 -21.33 25.73
CA SER A 186 -11.18 -22.54 25.58
C SER A 186 -9.83 -22.18 24.96
N ALA A 187 -8.74 -22.59 25.62
CA ALA A 187 -7.40 -22.48 25.03
C ALA A 187 -7.22 -23.57 23.97
N LEU A 188 -6.78 -23.17 22.80
CA LEU A 188 -6.41 -24.07 21.69
C LEU A 188 -4.91 -24.38 21.67
N THR A 189 -4.09 -23.46 22.22
CA THR A 189 -2.65 -23.63 22.42
C THR A 189 -2.27 -23.18 23.82
N THR A 190 -1.14 -23.67 24.35
CA THR A 190 -0.74 -23.41 25.76
C THR A 190 0.77 -23.16 25.94
N ASP A 191 1.55 -23.17 24.85
CA ASP A 191 3.00 -23.02 24.87
C ASP A 191 3.48 -21.62 24.48
N GLY A 192 2.57 -20.67 24.35
CA GLY A 192 2.87 -19.27 24.04
C GLY A 192 3.76 -18.63 25.09
N SER A 193 4.73 -17.84 24.64
CA SER A 193 5.66 -17.09 25.49
C SER A 193 6.06 -15.78 24.79
N ALA A 194 6.97 -15.03 25.37
CA ALA A 194 7.46 -13.79 24.74
C ALA A 194 8.03 -14.01 23.31
N ARG A 195 8.55 -15.21 23.04
CA ARG A 195 9.20 -15.56 21.76
C ARG A 195 8.58 -16.78 21.07
N ILE A 196 7.44 -17.28 21.56
CA ILE A 196 6.64 -18.32 20.92
C ILE A 196 5.24 -17.75 20.68
N LEU A 197 4.91 -17.53 19.42
CA LEU A 197 3.68 -16.88 18.99
C LEU A 197 2.75 -17.90 18.34
N ASN A 198 1.57 -18.12 18.89
CA ASN A 198 0.56 -19.00 18.30
C ASN A 198 -0.60 -18.16 17.74
N GLY A 199 -0.84 -18.23 16.44
CA GLY A 199 -1.92 -17.49 15.78
C GLY A 199 -1.65 -15.99 15.61
N LYS A 200 -0.42 -15.56 15.84
CA LYS A 200 0.04 -14.18 15.68
C LYS A 200 1.38 -14.18 14.96
N LEU A 201 1.61 -13.20 14.08
CA LEU A 201 2.87 -13.01 13.36
C LEU A 201 3.89 -12.25 14.22
N ASP A 202 5.17 -12.57 14.02
CA ASP A 202 6.31 -11.77 14.43
C ASP A 202 6.54 -10.60 13.48
N TRP A 203 7.59 -9.81 13.74
CA TRP A 203 7.88 -8.60 12.96
C TRP A 203 8.15 -8.92 11.48
N VAL A 204 9.01 -9.91 11.16
CA VAL A 204 9.42 -10.16 9.78
C VAL A 204 8.33 -10.80 8.94
N TYR A 205 7.51 -11.68 9.52
CA TYR A 205 6.34 -12.24 8.82
C TYR A 205 5.26 -11.19 8.60
N GLU A 206 5.03 -10.29 9.57
CA GLU A 206 4.08 -9.18 9.40
C GLU A 206 4.54 -8.21 8.31
N GLU A 207 5.79 -7.74 8.36
CA GLU A 207 6.28 -6.72 7.44
C GLU A 207 6.45 -7.25 6.01
N GLU A 208 7.15 -8.38 5.86
CA GLU A 208 7.69 -8.78 4.56
C GLU A 208 6.89 -9.89 3.85
N ILE A 209 6.02 -10.61 4.57
CA ILE A 209 5.31 -11.76 4.01
C ILE A 209 3.81 -11.54 3.92
N TYR A 210 3.18 -11.10 5.02
CA TYR A 210 1.71 -10.93 5.07
C TYR A 210 1.25 -9.49 4.88
N GLY A 211 2.17 -8.53 5.01
CA GLY A 211 1.93 -7.09 4.88
C GLY A 211 1.68 -6.41 6.22
N ARG A 212 2.34 -5.26 6.42
CA ARG A 212 2.31 -4.49 7.68
C ARG A 212 0.88 -4.19 8.14
N GLY A 213 0.62 -4.47 9.42
CA GLY A 213 -0.69 -4.38 10.06
C GLY A 213 -1.50 -5.69 10.06
N GLN A 214 -1.05 -6.72 9.33
CA GLN A 214 -1.67 -8.05 9.30
C GLN A 214 -1.00 -8.95 10.33
N LYS A 215 -1.43 -8.84 11.61
CA LYS A 215 -0.82 -9.60 12.70
C LYS A 215 -1.44 -10.99 12.92
N ARG A 216 -2.62 -11.24 12.33
CA ARG A 216 -3.33 -12.50 12.53
C ARG A 216 -2.69 -13.63 11.73
N ALA A 217 -2.32 -14.70 12.39
CA ALA A 217 -1.72 -15.90 11.82
C ALA A 217 -2.57 -17.15 12.06
N TYR A 218 -3.90 -17.02 11.94
CA TYR A 218 -4.82 -18.15 11.99
C TYR A 218 -5.99 -18.00 11.02
N TRP A 219 -6.54 -19.13 10.55
CA TRP A 219 -7.55 -19.20 9.50
C TRP A 219 -8.61 -20.23 9.83
N TRP A 220 -9.85 -19.82 9.89
CA TRP A 220 -10.99 -20.70 10.06
C TRP A 220 -11.19 -21.61 8.84
N SER A 221 -11.57 -22.88 9.06
CA SER A 221 -12.13 -23.69 8.00
C SER A 221 -13.51 -23.14 7.60
N PRO A 222 -13.93 -23.25 6.31
CA PRO A 222 -15.24 -22.77 5.85
C PRO A 222 -16.42 -23.33 6.64
N ASP A 223 -16.33 -24.58 7.14
CA ASP A 223 -17.33 -25.24 7.97
C ASP A 223 -17.29 -24.88 9.47
N SER A 224 -16.42 -23.94 9.88
CA SER A 224 -16.21 -23.50 11.27
C SER A 224 -15.69 -24.58 12.23
N SER A 225 -15.38 -25.78 11.76
CA SER A 225 -15.02 -26.92 12.62
C SER A 225 -13.58 -26.93 13.09
N ARG A 226 -12.69 -26.18 12.40
CA ARG A 226 -11.23 -26.18 12.63
C ARG A 226 -10.63 -24.80 12.42
N ILE A 227 -9.43 -24.61 13.00
CA ILE A 227 -8.55 -23.47 12.74
C ILE A 227 -7.19 -23.98 12.33
N ALA A 228 -6.66 -23.48 11.22
CA ALA A 228 -5.25 -23.55 10.90
C ALA A 228 -4.53 -22.36 11.54
N PHE A 229 -3.32 -22.54 12.04
CA PHE A 229 -2.55 -21.44 12.66
C PHE A 229 -1.05 -21.64 12.46
N LEU A 230 -0.32 -20.53 12.38
CA LEU A 230 1.13 -20.54 12.49
C LEU A 230 1.54 -20.47 13.96
N ARG A 231 2.54 -21.28 14.29
CA ARG A 231 3.35 -21.15 15.49
C ARG A 231 4.73 -20.63 15.06
N ILE A 232 5.03 -19.41 15.46
CA ILE A 232 6.30 -18.74 15.15
C ILE A 232 7.19 -18.87 16.40
N ASP A 233 8.42 -19.28 16.20
CA ASP A 233 9.43 -19.41 17.24
C ASP A 233 10.60 -18.47 16.94
N ASP A 234 10.67 -17.36 17.68
CA ASP A 234 11.67 -16.30 17.53
C ASP A 234 12.92 -16.56 18.39
N THR A 235 13.02 -17.70 19.07
CA THR A 235 14.18 -17.97 19.96
C THR A 235 15.53 -17.90 19.24
N PRO A 236 15.68 -18.23 17.93
CA PRO A 236 16.94 -18.06 17.22
C PRO A 236 17.19 -16.63 16.73
N VAL A 237 16.15 -15.76 16.64
CA VAL A 237 16.24 -14.43 16.06
C VAL A 237 16.96 -13.46 17.00
N PRO A 238 17.95 -12.66 16.55
CA PRO A 238 18.56 -11.63 17.38
C PRO A 238 17.55 -10.53 17.78
N THR A 239 17.68 -10.05 19.01
CA THR A 239 16.86 -8.93 19.49
C THR A 239 17.52 -7.59 19.15
N PHE A 240 16.79 -6.67 18.56
CA PHE A 240 17.19 -5.30 18.30
C PHE A 240 16.53 -4.35 19.32
N THR A 241 17.30 -3.37 19.81
CA THR A 241 16.84 -2.42 20.82
C THR A 241 16.65 -1.03 20.20
N ILE A 242 15.47 -0.46 20.39
CA ILE A 242 15.13 0.92 20.02
C ILE A 242 14.94 1.72 21.30
N VAL A 243 15.54 2.90 21.37
CA VAL A 243 15.45 3.79 22.53
C VAL A 243 14.74 5.07 22.17
N ASP A 244 13.54 5.28 22.70
CA ASP A 244 12.87 6.56 22.70
C ASP A 244 13.46 7.42 23.81
N GLN A 245 14.22 8.42 23.45
CA GLN A 245 14.98 9.28 24.36
C GLN A 245 14.20 10.52 24.84
N VAL A 246 12.97 10.73 24.35
CA VAL A 246 12.17 11.92 24.69
C VAL A 246 11.63 11.87 26.11
N PRO A 247 11.07 10.74 26.63
CA PRO A 247 10.71 10.64 28.03
C PRO A 247 11.95 10.71 28.93
N TYR A 248 11.80 11.32 30.13
CA TYR A 248 12.91 11.46 31.08
C TYR A 248 13.58 10.12 31.42
N ASP A 249 12.78 9.09 31.72
CA ASP A 249 13.27 7.76 32.08
C ASP A 249 13.58 6.88 30.87
N GLN A 250 13.52 7.45 29.66
CA GLN A 250 13.63 6.74 28.37
C GLN A 250 12.59 5.60 28.26
N ASN A 251 12.18 5.31 27.04
CA ASN A 251 11.38 4.14 26.76
C ASN A 251 12.18 3.21 25.85
N VAL A 252 12.32 1.93 26.26
CA VAL A 252 13.10 0.94 25.54
C VAL A 252 12.16 -0.09 24.94
N GLU A 253 12.19 -0.20 23.63
CA GLU A 253 11.50 -1.25 22.88
C GLU A 253 12.50 -2.30 22.40
N GLN A 254 12.12 -3.56 22.47
CA GLN A 254 12.91 -4.69 21.97
C GLN A 254 12.10 -5.46 20.94
N TRP A 255 12.72 -5.70 19.81
CA TRP A 255 12.11 -6.41 18.68
C TRP A 255 13.01 -7.57 18.28
N ASP A 256 12.46 -8.75 18.08
CA ASP A 256 13.14 -9.85 17.43
C ASP A 256 13.17 -9.54 15.93
N TYR A 257 14.34 -9.09 15.44
CA TYR A 257 14.53 -8.56 14.10
C TYR A 257 15.73 -9.23 13.45
N PRO A 258 15.51 -10.12 12.45
CA PRO A 258 16.61 -10.82 11.78
C PRO A 258 17.19 -9.91 10.68
N LYS A 259 18.43 -9.46 10.84
CA LYS A 259 19.19 -8.78 9.78
C LYS A 259 19.70 -9.78 8.75
N ALA A 260 19.96 -9.32 7.53
CA ALA A 260 20.49 -10.17 6.47
C ALA A 260 21.69 -11.01 6.95
N GLY A 261 21.55 -12.32 6.85
CA GLY A 261 22.52 -13.32 7.35
C GLY A 261 22.20 -13.89 8.73
N ASP A 262 21.32 -13.27 9.50
CA ASP A 262 20.89 -13.77 10.81
C ASP A 262 19.91 -14.95 10.68
N PRO A 263 19.71 -15.76 11.72
CA PRO A 263 18.66 -16.76 11.74
C PRO A 263 17.26 -16.16 11.58
N ASN A 264 16.44 -16.78 10.75
CA ASN A 264 15.01 -16.49 10.64
C ASN A 264 14.22 -17.16 11.78
N PRO A 265 12.98 -16.67 12.09
CA PRO A 265 12.05 -17.38 12.96
C PRO A 265 11.73 -18.76 12.39
N ILE A 266 11.42 -19.72 13.28
CA ILE A 266 11.01 -21.06 12.87
C ILE A 266 9.48 -21.12 12.85
N ALA A 267 8.91 -21.19 11.66
CA ALA A 267 7.46 -21.30 11.47
C ALA A 267 7.02 -22.77 11.41
N LYS A 268 5.92 -23.10 12.14
CA LYS A 268 5.21 -24.38 12.03
C LYS A 268 3.75 -24.13 11.76
N LEU A 269 3.15 -24.98 10.96
CA LEU A 269 1.72 -24.91 10.65
C LEU A 269 0.97 -26.00 11.43
N GLY A 270 -0.02 -25.61 12.22
CA GLY A 270 -0.86 -26.49 13.01
C GLY A 270 -2.33 -26.39 12.58
N VAL A 271 -3.08 -27.46 12.80
CA VAL A 271 -4.53 -27.51 12.67
C VAL A 271 -5.15 -28.01 13.97
N VAL A 272 -6.09 -27.24 14.53
CA VAL A 272 -6.78 -27.60 15.76
C VAL A 272 -8.30 -27.57 15.56
N ARG A 273 -9.04 -28.47 16.22
CA ARG A 273 -10.51 -28.46 16.18
C ARG A 273 -11.06 -27.28 16.99
N ALA A 274 -12.14 -26.68 16.54
CA ALA A 274 -12.86 -25.65 17.33
C ALA A 274 -13.40 -26.23 18.67
N ALA A 275 -13.70 -27.50 18.72
CA ALA A 275 -14.05 -28.17 19.98
C ALA A 275 -12.88 -28.39 20.95
N GLY A 276 -11.66 -27.96 20.58
CA GLY A 276 -10.44 -28.18 21.33
C GLY A 276 -9.75 -29.50 21.05
N GLY A 277 -8.71 -29.80 21.82
CA GLY A 277 -7.88 -31.00 21.68
C GLY A 277 -6.43 -30.65 21.26
N THR A 278 -5.61 -31.67 21.05
CA THR A 278 -4.22 -31.50 20.63
C THR A 278 -4.17 -31.10 19.16
N PRO A 279 -3.42 -30.04 18.79
CA PRO A 279 -3.20 -29.67 17.39
C PRO A 279 -2.56 -30.80 16.58
N THR A 280 -3.03 -31.02 15.35
CA THR A 280 -2.34 -31.81 14.34
C THR A 280 -1.32 -30.92 13.63
N TRP A 281 -0.04 -31.26 13.73
CA TRP A 281 1.02 -30.52 13.05
C TRP A 281 1.16 -30.98 11.61
N VAL A 282 1.28 -30.03 10.69
CA VAL A 282 1.55 -30.27 9.28
C VAL A 282 2.99 -30.78 9.15
N ASP A 283 3.18 -31.86 8.41
CA ASP A 283 4.49 -32.41 8.13
C ASP A 283 5.25 -31.55 7.11
N THR A 284 6.16 -30.74 7.62
CA THR A 284 7.10 -29.93 6.86
C THR A 284 8.53 -30.48 6.90
N SER A 285 8.73 -31.73 7.32
CA SER A 285 10.05 -32.35 7.53
C SER A 285 10.91 -32.45 6.27
N LYS A 286 10.30 -32.34 5.09
CA LYS A 286 11.01 -32.26 3.80
C LYS A 286 11.76 -30.96 3.59
N TYR A 287 11.48 -29.92 4.41
CA TYR A 287 12.13 -28.61 4.38
C TYR A 287 13.08 -28.46 5.58
N SER A 288 14.21 -27.79 5.38
CA SER A 288 15.14 -27.51 6.48
C SER A 288 14.52 -26.50 7.46
N ALA A 289 14.57 -26.79 8.74
CA ALA A 289 14.07 -25.89 9.78
C ALA A 289 14.85 -24.56 9.78
N GLY A 290 14.13 -23.43 9.78
CA GLY A 290 14.71 -22.09 9.74
C GLY A 290 15.20 -21.60 8.37
N ASP A 291 15.21 -22.49 7.35
CA ASP A 291 15.60 -22.13 5.98
C ASP A 291 14.40 -22.10 5.01
N HIS A 292 13.18 -22.16 5.52
CA HIS A 292 11.97 -22.04 4.73
C HIS A 292 10.98 -21.06 5.35
N LEU A 293 10.14 -20.48 4.51
CA LEU A 293 9.11 -19.52 4.88
C LEU A 293 7.74 -20.10 4.50
N ILE A 294 6.77 -20.05 5.41
CA ILE A 294 5.37 -20.39 5.12
C ILE A 294 4.64 -19.10 4.74
N VAL A 295 4.50 -18.87 3.44
CA VAL A 295 4.13 -17.54 2.93
C VAL A 295 2.64 -17.33 2.73
N ARG A 296 1.87 -18.39 2.53
CA ARG A 296 0.38 -18.34 2.42
C ARG A 296 -0.23 -19.60 3.02
N VAL A 297 -1.42 -19.43 3.61
CA VAL A 297 -2.22 -20.54 4.17
C VAL A 297 -3.68 -20.34 3.79
N GLY A 298 -4.36 -21.39 3.36
CA GLY A 298 -5.78 -21.36 3.01
C GLY A 298 -6.43 -22.75 3.05
N TRP A 299 -7.74 -22.78 3.19
CA TRP A 299 -8.52 -24.01 3.17
C TRP A 299 -9.06 -24.30 1.77
N THR A 300 -9.22 -25.58 1.45
CA THR A 300 -10.09 -25.97 0.31
C THR A 300 -11.55 -25.65 0.64
N PRO A 301 -12.40 -25.36 -0.36
CA PRO A 301 -13.81 -24.98 -0.12
C PRO A 301 -14.62 -26.03 0.65
N ASP A 302 -14.26 -27.30 0.52
CA ASP A 302 -14.89 -28.42 1.23
C ASP A 302 -14.41 -28.62 2.67
N SER A 303 -13.50 -27.75 3.16
CA SER A 303 -12.88 -27.82 4.50
C SER A 303 -12.06 -29.09 4.77
N GLN A 304 -11.81 -29.94 3.79
CA GLN A 304 -11.14 -31.23 4.01
C GLN A 304 -9.61 -31.10 4.02
N LYS A 305 -9.09 -30.16 3.26
CA LYS A 305 -7.64 -29.99 3.10
C LYS A 305 -7.21 -28.56 3.39
N LEU A 306 -5.96 -28.46 3.78
CA LEU A 306 -5.28 -27.17 3.92
C LEU A 306 -4.26 -27.04 2.78
N ALA A 307 -4.33 -25.95 2.03
CA ALA A 307 -3.34 -25.58 1.03
C ALA A 307 -2.43 -24.50 1.62
N TYR A 308 -1.13 -24.64 1.45
CA TYR A 308 -0.17 -23.64 1.94
C TYR A 308 1.03 -23.54 1.00
N GLU A 309 1.65 -22.37 0.99
CA GLU A 309 2.79 -22.06 0.15
C GLU A 309 4.06 -21.97 0.98
N VAL A 310 5.13 -22.58 0.49
CA VAL A 310 6.44 -22.61 1.13
C VAL A 310 7.50 -22.15 0.14
N GLN A 311 8.39 -21.27 0.62
CA GLN A 311 9.59 -20.85 -0.11
C GLN A 311 10.87 -21.21 0.65
N ASP A 312 11.98 -21.33 -0.08
CA ASP A 312 13.31 -21.28 0.54
C ASP A 312 13.61 -19.87 1.05
N ARG A 313 14.59 -19.78 1.91
CA ARG A 313 15.05 -18.54 2.54
C ARG A 313 15.36 -17.43 1.53
N THR A 314 15.97 -17.77 0.39
CA THR A 314 16.31 -16.82 -0.68
C THR A 314 15.26 -16.70 -1.76
N GLN A 315 14.11 -17.39 -1.58
CA GLN A 315 12.90 -17.29 -2.41
C GLN A 315 13.13 -17.68 -3.87
N THR A 316 14.03 -18.65 -4.10
CA THR A 316 14.35 -19.16 -5.46
C THR A 316 13.39 -20.23 -5.93
N TRP A 317 12.59 -20.81 -5.03
CA TRP A 317 11.51 -21.71 -5.36
C TRP A 317 10.28 -21.45 -4.48
N LEU A 318 9.11 -21.86 -4.97
CA LEU A 318 7.82 -21.80 -4.31
C LEU A 318 7.08 -23.11 -4.49
N ASP A 319 6.77 -23.79 -3.39
CA ASP A 319 5.92 -24.97 -3.37
C ASP A 319 4.50 -24.62 -2.95
N LEU A 320 3.51 -25.13 -3.67
CA LEU A 320 2.15 -25.25 -3.21
C LEU A 320 1.94 -26.66 -2.66
N ASP A 321 1.75 -26.74 -1.37
CA ASP A 321 1.50 -27.98 -0.64
C ASP A 321 0.03 -28.13 -0.27
N VAL A 322 -0.45 -29.37 -0.24
CA VAL A 322 -1.77 -29.71 0.26
C VAL A 322 -1.65 -30.77 1.36
N THR A 323 -2.29 -30.50 2.50
CA THR A 323 -2.25 -31.35 3.70
C THR A 323 -3.60 -31.97 3.98
N ASP A 324 -3.59 -33.26 4.30
CA ASP A 324 -4.69 -33.93 4.98
C ASP A 324 -4.74 -33.48 6.45
N THR A 325 -5.80 -32.81 6.85
CA THR A 325 -5.89 -32.16 8.16
C THR A 325 -6.09 -33.11 9.33
N ALA A 326 -6.41 -34.38 9.09
CA ALA A 326 -6.55 -35.40 10.14
C ALA A 326 -5.21 -36.04 10.50
N SER A 327 -4.36 -36.29 9.51
CA SER A 327 -3.06 -36.95 9.68
C SER A 327 -1.88 -35.96 9.76
N GLY A 328 -2.03 -34.74 9.23
CA GLY A 328 -0.93 -33.80 9.03
C GLY A 328 -0.04 -34.13 7.83
N SER A 329 -0.29 -35.23 7.13
CA SER A 329 0.49 -35.65 5.95
C SER A 329 0.34 -34.65 4.82
N SER A 330 1.45 -34.22 4.26
CA SER A 330 1.53 -33.16 3.26
C SER A 330 2.21 -33.62 1.96
N ARG A 331 1.73 -33.13 0.83
CA ARG A 331 2.35 -33.33 -0.48
C ARG A 331 2.40 -32.04 -1.29
N THR A 332 3.49 -31.87 -2.03
CA THR A 332 3.58 -30.79 -3.03
C THR A 332 2.76 -31.14 -4.25
N ILE A 333 1.90 -30.24 -4.68
CA ILE A 333 1.13 -30.36 -5.92
C ILE A 333 1.68 -29.47 -7.04
N LEU A 334 2.40 -28.39 -6.70
CA LEU A 334 3.02 -27.50 -7.68
C LEU A 334 4.33 -26.97 -7.10
N ARG A 335 5.37 -26.92 -7.93
CA ARG A 335 6.64 -26.24 -7.64
C ARG A 335 6.97 -25.25 -8.75
N GLU A 336 7.22 -24.01 -8.39
CA GLU A 336 7.86 -23.00 -9.26
C GLU A 336 9.33 -22.83 -8.86
N THR A 337 10.16 -22.51 -9.83
CA THR A 337 11.58 -22.22 -9.61
C THR A 337 12.01 -21.02 -10.42
N SER A 338 12.92 -20.22 -9.87
CA SER A 338 13.53 -19.08 -10.55
C SER A 338 15.06 -19.14 -10.37
N LYS A 339 15.79 -18.59 -11.32
CA LYS A 339 17.24 -18.34 -11.18
C LYS A 339 17.53 -17.11 -10.32
N PHE A 340 16.50 -16.33 -10.06
CA PHE A 340 16.55 -15.07 -9.33
C PHE A 340 15.73 -15.22 -8.05
N TRP A 341 14.46 -14.83 -8.08
CA TRP A 341 13.53 -14.99 -6.97
C TRP A 341 12.10 -15.14 -7.49
N ILE A 342 11.22 -15.60 -6.62
CA ILE A 342 9.77 -15.59 -6.80
C ILE A 342 9.20 -14.73 -5.68
N ASN A 343 8.52 -13.64 -6.04
CA ASN A 343 7.96 -12.74 -5.06
C ASN A 343 6.65 -13.30 -4.49
N ALA A 344 6.65 -13.65 -3.21
CA ALA A 344 5.45 -14.15 -2.53
C ALA A 344 4.34 -13.10 -2.41
N GLU A 345 4.67 -11.82 -2.42
CA GLU A 345 3.67 -10.74 -2.38
C GLU A 345 2.82 -10.72 -3.66
N ASP A 346 3.39 -11.11 -4.79
CA ASP A 346 2.71 -11.19 -6.08
C ASP A 346 1.92 -12.51 -6.23
N THR A 347 2.15 -13.51 -5.38
CA THR A 347 1.38 -14.75 -5.38
C THR A 347 0.13 -14.59 -4.53
N THR A 348 -0.94 -15.25 -4.97
CA THR A 348 -2.16 -15.37 -4.19
C THR A 348 -2.42 -16.84 -3.89
N ARG A 349 -3.13 -17.10 -2.80
CA ARG A 349 -3.63 -18.46 -2.55
C ARG A 349 -4.35 -19.00 -3.79
N PRO A 350 -4.32 -20.31 -4.04
CA PRO A 350 -5.07 -20.89 -5.14
C PRO A 350 -6.55 -20.44 -5.11
N THR A 351 -7.08 -19.97 -6.23
CA THR A 351 -8.52 -19.72 -6.38
C THR A 351 -9.14 -21.00 -6.85
N TRP A 352 -9.75 -21.74 -5.91
CA TRP A 352 -10.38 -23.03 -6.18
C TRP A 352 -11.68 -22.87 -6.96
N LEU A 353 -11.90 -23.75 -7.93
CA LEU A 353 -13.14 -23.90 -8.69
C LEU A 353 -14.00 -25.02 -8.07
N MET A 354 -15.28 -25.07 -8.45
CA MET A 354 -16.23 -26.08 -7.93
C MET A 354 -15.88 -27.52 -8.30
N ASP A 355 -15.17 -27.73 -9.41
CA ASP A 355 -14.69 -29.06 -9.84
C ASP A 355 -13.37 -29.46 -9.12
N GLY A 356 -12.86 -28.65 -8.23
CA GLY A 356 -11.63 -28.87 -7.48
C GLY A 356 -10.35 -28.46 -8.23
N SER A 357 -10.44 -28.00 -9.47
CA SER A 357 -9.33 -27.33 -10.17
C SER A 357 -9.05 -25.96 -9.57
N PHE A 358 -7.95 -25.29 -9.95
CA PHE A 358 -7.64 -23.98 -9.37
C PHE A 358 -6.93 -23.06 -10.36
N LEU A 359 -7.12 -21.75 -10.13
CA LEU A 359 -6.35 -20.70 -10.77
C LEU A 359 -5.13 -20.35 -9.93
N TRP A 360 -4.04 -20.11 -10.62
CA TRP A 360 -2.74 -19.77 -10.05
C TRP A 360 -2.13 -18.56 -10.75
N LEU A 361 -1.60 -17.59 -9.98
CA LEU A 361 -0.84 -16.47 -10.52
C LEU A 361 0.64 -16.81 -10.57
N SER A 362 1.29 -16.52 -11.68
CA SER A 362 2.72 -16.79 -11.86
C SER A 362 3.38 -15.80 -12.81
N GLY A 363 4.58 -15.37 -12.43
CA GLY A 363 5.47 -14.55 -13.26
C GLY A 363 6.43 -15.33 -14.13
N ARG A 364 6.28 -16.67 -14.25
CA ARG A 364 7.24 -17.58 -14.93
C ARG A 364 7.52 -17.25 -16.40
N SER A 365 6.61 -16.53 -17.06
CA SER A 365 6.77 -16.07 -18.44
C SER A 365 7.55 -14.76 -18.57
N GLY A 366 8.01 -14.17 -17.45
CA GLY A 366 8.56 -12.82 -17.36
C GLY A 366 7.51 -11.74 -17.05
N TRP A 367 6.22 -12.12 -17.12
CA TRP A 367 5.06 -11.27 -16.82
C TRP A 367 4.06 -12.06 -15.98
N GLN A 368 3.37 -11.38 -15.07
CA GLN A 368 2.41 -12.05 -14.20
C GLN A 368 1.10 -12.36 -14.92
N HIS A 369 0.76 -13.66 -14.96
CA HIS A 369 -0.42 -14.18 -15.65
C HIS A 369 -1.15 -15.23 -14.84
N VAL A 370 -2.39 -15.55 -15.25
CA VAL A 370 -3.22 -16.64 -14.70
C VAL A 370 -2.96 -17.93 -15.44
N TYR A 371 -2.81 -19.00 -14.65
CA TYR A 371 -2.70 -20.39 -15.09
C TYR A 371 -3.80 -21.22 -14.44
N HIS A 372 -4.36 -22.17 -15.18
CA HIS A 372 -5.38 -23.10 -14.71
C HIS A 372 -4.76 -24.48 -14.51
N TYR A 373 -4.99 -25.08 -13.34
CA TYR A 373 -4.45 -26.37 -12.93
C TYR A 373 -5.53 -27.31 -12.45
N GLN A 374 -5.34 -28.64 -12.64
CA GLN A 374 -6.10 -29.66 -11.95
C GLN A 374 -5.77 -29.71 -10.45
N ALA A 375 -6.64 -30.32 -9.64
CA ALA A 375 -6.47 -30.48 -8.20
C ALA A 375 -5.17 -31.21 -7.78
N ASP A 376 -4.57 -31.98 -8.69
CA ASP A 376 -3.29 -32.67 -8.46
C ASP A 376 -2.06 -31.86 -8.84
N GLY A 377 -2.25 -30.64 -9.38
CA GLY A 377 -1.19 -29.77 -9.86
C GLY A 377 -0.80 -29.94 -11.33
N THR A 378 -1.55 -30.74 -12.11
CA THR A 378 -1.33 -30.85 -13.54
C THR A 378 -1.77 -29.56 -14.22
N LEU A 379 -0.87 -28.92 -14.98
CA LEU A 379 -1.19 -27.71 -15.74
C LEU A 379 -2.18 -28.03 -16.87
N LEU A 380 -3.34 -27.38 -16.84
CA LEU A 380 -4.33 -27.45 -17.91
C LEU A 380 -4.03 -26.40 -18.99
N LYS A 381 -3.79 -25.14 -18.57
CA LYS A 381 -3.62 -24.03 -19.51
C LYS A 381 -3.02 -22.79 -18.86
N GLN A 382 -2.28 -22.01 -19.65
CA GLN A 382 -2.07 -20.59 -19.41
C GLN A 382 -3.30 -19.82 -19.93
N VAL A 383 -4.01 -19.09 -19.08
CA VAL A 383 -5.28 -18.42 -19.42
C VAL A 383 -5.05 -17.04 -20.01
N THR A 384 -4.12 -16.28 -19.43
CA THR A 384 -3.75 -14.96 -19.95
C THR A 384 -2.28 -14.94 -20.40
N ASP A 385 -1.96 -14.15 -21.41
CA ASP A 385 -0.61 -13.99 -21.95
C ASP A 385 -0.38 -12.55 -22.43
N GLY A 386 0.86 -12.24 -22.80
CA GLY A 386 1.23 -10.95 -23.37
C GLY A 386 2.28 -10.20 -22.55
N LYS A 387 2.68 -9.01 -23.04
CA LYS A 387 3.66 -8.12 -22.37
C LYS A 387 2.94 -7.10 -21.48
N TRP A 388 2.21 -7.59 -20.52
CA TRP A 388 1.47 -6.84 -19.53
C TRP A 388 1.26 -7.70 -18.27
N GLU A 389 0.90 -7.11 -17.16
CA GLU A 389 0.76 -7.82 -15.89
C GLU A 389 -0.68 -7.84 -15.42
N LEU A 390 -1.14 -9.00 -15.02
CA LEU A 390 -2.30 -9.13 -14.17
C LEU A 390 -1.89 -8.72 -12.74
N ARG A 391 -2.50 -7.65 -12.22
CA ARG A 391 -2.16 -7.09 -10.90
C ARG A 391 -3.02 -7.63 -9.76
N THR A 392 -4.27 -7.94 -10.06
CA THR A 392 -5.22 -8.47 -9.07
C THR A 392 -6.15 -9.46 -9.75
N LEU A 393 -6.18 -10.67 -9.25
CA LEU A 393 -7.20 -11.66 -9.59
C LEU A 393 -8.38 -11.45 -8.64
N HIS A 394 -9.53 -11.03 -9.15
CA HIS A 394 -10.73 -10.82 -8.33
C HIS A 394 -11.48 -12.12 -8.06
N GLY A 395 -11.35 -13.11 -8.93
CA GLY A 395 -11.97 -14.43 -8.83
C GLY A 395 -12.62 -14.88 -10.12
N ILE A 396 -13.46 -15.91 -10.00
CA ILE A 396 -14.17 -16.53 -11.12
C ILE A 396 -15.67 -16.62 -10.84
N ASP A 397 -16.50 -16.26 -11.82
CA ASP A 397 -17.90 -16.66 -11.91
C ASP A 397 -17.93 -18.05 -12.56
N ASP A 398 -17.87 -19.07 -11.72
CA ASP A 398 -17.73 -20.49 -12.12
C ASP A 398 -18.94 -20.99 -12.93
N GLY A 399 -20.13 -20.41 -12.68
CA GLY A 399 -21.34 -20.75 -13.44
C GLY A 399 -21.35 -20.26 -14.88
N ASN A 400 -20.52 -19.25 -15.20
CA ASN A 400 -20.43 -18.65 -16.52
C ASN A 400 -19.00 -18.69 -17.10
N ASP A 401 -18.05 -19.33 -16.44
CA ASP A 401 -16.62 -19.44 -16.82
C ASP A 401 -15.92 -18.09 -17.03
N TRP A 402 -16.34 -17.03 -16.32
CA TRP A 402 -15.72 -15.72 -16.40
C TRP A 402 -14.74 -15.45 -15.25
N ILE A 403 -13.49 -15.27 -15.58
CA ILE A 403 -12.45 -14.79 -14.67
C ILE A 403 -12.41 -13.26 -14.73
N TYR A 404 -12.43 -12.60 -13.57
CA TYR A 404 -12.33 -11.14 -13.42
C TYR A 404 -10.99 -10.76 -12.81
N PHE A 405 -10.35 -9.76 -13.40
CA PHE A 405 -9.04 -9.31 -12.96
C PHE A 405 -8.81 -7.83 -13.26
N SER A 406 -7.79 -7.26 -12.62
CA SER A 406 -7.24 -5.94 -12.97
C SER A 406 -5.82 -6.10 -13.48
N GLY A 407 -5.44 -5.30 -14.51
CA GLY A 407 -4.13 -5.42 -15.13
C GLY A 407 -3.72 -4.20 -15.94
N THR A 408 -2.52 -4.30 -16.54
CA THR A 408 -1.83 -3.20 -17.24
C THR A 408 -1.83 -3.35 -18.76
N GLU A 409 -2.75 -4.15 -19.33
CA GLU A 409 -2.77 -4.45 -20.79
C GLU A 409 -2.86 -3.18 -21.64
N ARG A 410 -3.69 -2.20 -21.25
CA ARG A 410 -3.79 -0.93 -21.96
C ARG A 410 -2.61 0.00 -21.69
N SER A 411 -2.13 0.03 -20.45
CA SER A 411 -1.12 1.02 -20.01
C SER A 411 -0.35 0.54 -18.79
N HIS A 412 0.98 0.64 -18.82
CA HIS A 412 1.83 0.30 -17.68
C HIS A 412 1.71 1.32 -16.52
N ILE A 413 1.29 2.56 -16.79
CA ILE A 413 1.10 3.61 -15.78
C ILE A 413 -0.33 3.71 -15.26
N GLY A 414 -1.24 2.87 -15.76
CA GLY A 414 -2.64 2.77 -15.34
C GLY A 414 -2.99 1.36 -14.93
N ARG A 415 -4.25 1.17 -14.54
CA ARG A 415 -4.81 -0.14 -14.23
C ARG A 415 -6.25 -0.19 -14.71
N ASP A 416 -6.59 -1.21 -15.45
CA ASP A 416 -7.93 -1.45 -15.96
C ASP A 416 -8.55 -2.72 -15.40
N VAL A 417 -9.87 -2.81 -15.45
CA VAL A 417 -10.65 -4.00 -15.06
C VAL A 417 -10.98 -4.80 -16.32
N TYR A 418 -10.77 -6.10 -16.25
CA TYR A 418 -10.97 -7.04 -17.36
C TYR A 418 -11.77 -8.26 -16.93
N ARG A 419 -12.31 -8.97 -17.92
CA ARG A 419 -12.75 -10.36 -17.78
C ARG A 419 -12.26 -11.18 -18.97
N ILE A 420 -12.09 -12.48 -18.74
CA ILE A 420 -11.68 -13.46 -19.75
C ILE A 420 -12.38 -14.79 -19.44
N LYS A 421 -12.64 -15.60 -20.44
CA LYS A 421 -13.15 -16.96 -20.23
C LYS A 421 -12.07 -17.86 -19.66
N LEU A 422 -12.47 -18.88 -18.88
CA LEU A 422 -11.56 -19.88 -18.32
C LEU A 422 -10.72 -20.59 -19.39
N ASP A 423 -11.28 -20.73 -20.61
CA ASP A 423 -10.56 -21.26 -21.76
C ASP A 423 -9.59 -20.26 -22.42
N GLY A 424 -9.44 -19.06 -21.88
CA GLY A 424 -8.57 -18.00 -22.37
C GLY A 424 -9.15 -17.21 -23.56
N SER A 425 -10.39 -17.49 -23.98
CA SER A 425 -11.03 -16.75 -25.05
C SER A 425 -11.79 -15.53 -24.55
N GLY A 426 -12.14 -14.60 -25.46
CA GLY A 426 -13.10 -13.54 -25.20
C GLY A 426 -12.66 -12.51 -24.17
N MET A 427 -11.37 -12.21 -24.06
CA MET A 427 -10.88 -11.14 -23.18
C MET A 427 -11.53 -9.80 -23.49
N GLN A 428 -12.05 -9.14 -22.46
CA GLN A 428 -12.76 -7.85 -22.56
C GLN A 428 -12.29 -6.92 -21.47
N ARG A 429 -11.97 -5.67 -21.84
CA ARG A 429 -11.76 -4.58 -20.90
C ARG A 429 -13.13 -4.01 -20.50
N LEU A 430 -13.41 -3.95 -19.19
CA LEU A 430 -14.66 -3.47 -18.62
C LEU A 430 -14.61 -1.98 -18.28
N SER A 431 -13.47 -1.48 -17.84
CA SER A 431 -13.23 -0.06 -17.57
C SER A 431 -13.05 0.74 -18.86
N LYS A 432 -13.59 1.97 -18.90
CA LYS A 432 -13.58 2.81 -20.12
C LYS A 432 -12.61 3.98 -20.02
N ALA A 433 -12.63 4.71 -18.92
CA ALA A 433 -11.78 5.88 -18.71
C ALA A 433 -10.30 5.47 -18.63
N GLU A 434 -9.40 6.37 -19.03
CA GLU A 434 -7.97 6.21 -18.74
C GLU A 434 -7.71 6.58 -17.29
N GLY A 435 -6.73 5.91 -16.67
CA GLY A 435 -6.38 6.13 -15.28
C GLY A 435 -6.16 4.83 -14.52
N THR A 436 -6.42 4.87 -13.22
CA THR A 436 -6.28 3.71 -12.34
C THR A 436 -7.62 3.34 -11.74
N HIS A 437 -8.03 2.10 -12.00
CA HIS A 437 -9.25 1.49 -11.53
C HIS A 437 -8.98 0.47 -10.44
N ASN A 438 -9.75 0.49 -9.35
CA ASN A 438 -9.72 -0.50 -8.27
C ASN A 438 -11.13 -1.07 -8.10
N ALA A 439 -11.34 -2.28 -8.63
CA ALA A 439 -12.63 -2.94 -8.60
C ALA A 439 -12.81 -3.81 -7.35
N ARG A 440 -14.00 -3.77 -6.77
CA ARG A 440 -14.45 -4.69 -5.70
C ARG A 440 -15.72 -5.35 -6.15
N PHE A 441 -15.63 -6.64 -6.50
CA PHE A 441 -16.77 -7.43 -6.97
C PHE A 441 -17.67 -7.88 -5.81
N SER A 442 -18.98 -7.93 -6.07
CA SER A 442 -19.95 -8.57 -5.18
C SER A 442 -19.73 -10.09 -5.17
N PRO A 443 -20.09 -10.78 -4.08
CA PRO A 443 -20.21 -12.23 -4.12
C PRO A 443 -21.05 -12.67 -5.32
N GLY A 444 -20.61 -13.69 -6.07
CA GLY A 444 -21.27 -14.14 -7.29
C GLY A 444 -21.16 -13.20 -8.51
N PHE A 445 -20.31 -12.18 -8.44
CA PHE A 445 -19.90 -11.34 -9.57
C PHE A 445 -21.04 -10.64 -10.35
N THR A 446 -22.15 -10.28 -9.69
CA THR A 446 -23.26 -9.54 -10.34
C THR A 446 -22.87 -8.08 -10.60
N TYR A 447 -22.21 -7.45 -9.63
CA TYR A 447 -21.79 -6.06 -9.65
C TYR A 447 -20.33 -5.92 -9.24
N TYR A 448 -19.74 -4.76 -9.57
CA TYR A 448 -18.53 -4.29 -8.90
C TYR A 448 -18.57 -2.79 -8.65
N ILE A 449 -17.98 -2.38 -7.52
CA ILE A 449 -17.71 -0.99 -7.19
C ILE A 449 -16.33 -0.68 -7.72
N ASP A 450 -16.23 0.33 -8.59
CA ASP A 450 -14.99 0.84 -9.16
C ASP A 450 -14.60 2.15 -8.50
N SER A 451 -13.39 2.19 -7.91
CA SER A 451 -12.76 3.41 -7.44
C SER A 451 -11.74 3.85 -8.49
N TRP A 452 -12.05 4.90 -9.23
CA TRP A 452 -11.27 5.41 -10.34
C TRP A 452 -10.66 6.77 -10.05
N SER A 453 -9.43 7.00 -10.51
CA SER A 453 -8.80 8.32 -10.56
C SER A 453 -7.83 8.41 -11.74
N ASP A 454 -7.50 9.65 -12.14
CA ASP A 454 -6.34 9.94 -12.99
C ASP A 454 -5.42 10.97 -12.30
N ALA A 455 -4.34 11.37 -12.96
CA ALA A 455 -3.36 12.30 -12.38
C ALA A 455 -3.91 13.70 -12.04
N THR A 456 -5.09 14.05 -12.54
CA THR A 456 -5.74 15.37 -12.35
C THR A 456 -7.09 15.29 -11.64
N THR A 457 -7.62 14.09 -11.50
CA THR A 457 -8.97 13.85 -10.97
C THR A 457 -8.90 13.05 -9.67
N PRO A 458 -9.32 13.63 -8.52
CA PRO A 458 -9.47 12.89 -7.27
C PRO A 458 -10.41 11.69 -7.43
N THR A 459 -10.19 10.68 -6.56
CA THR A 459 -10.91 9.41 -6.63
C THR A 459 -12.42 9.57 -6.69
N GLN A 460 -13.03 8.99 -7.72
CA GLN A 460 -14.48 8.85 -7.91
C GLN A 460 -14.91 7.40 -7.70
N MET A 461 -16.17 7.16 -7.40
CA MET A 461 -16.70 5.82 -7.21
C MET A 461 -17.96 5.58 -8.06
N ARG A 462 -17.98 4.45 -8.74
CA ARG A 462 -19.07 4.03 -9.63
C ARG A 462 -19.44 2.59 -9.39
N LEU A 463 -20.72 2.28 -9.58
CA LEU A 463 -21.21 0.91 -9.61
C LEU A 463 -21.37 0.46 -11.05
N HIS A 464 -20.84 -0.71 -11.35
CA HIS A 464 -20.95 -1.38 -12.65
C HIS A 464 -21.54 -2.77 -12.51
N LYS A 465 -22.15 -3.26 -13.60
CA LYS A 465 -22.43 -4.69 -13.79
C LYS A 465 -21.14 -5.41 -14.22
N ASN A 466 -21.18 -6.71 -14.13
CA ASN A 466 -20.07 -7.59 -14.52
C ASN A 466 -19.69 -7.57 -16.01
N ASP A 467 -20.47 -6.90 -16.85
CA ASP A 467 -20.19 -6.65 -18.26
C ASP A 467 -19.56 -5.27 -18.52
N GLY A 468 -19.29 -4.50 -17.46
CA GLY A 468 -18.72 -3.14 -17.51
C GLY A 468 -19.75 -2.02 -17.76
N SER A 469 -21.06 -2.34 -17.88
CA SER A 469 -22.08 -1.31 -17.99
C SER A 469 -22.23 -0.55 -16.66
N GLU A 470 -22.16 0.77 -16.69
CA GLU A 470 -22.37 1.62 -15.50
C GLU A 470 -23.83 1.56 -15.08
N VAL A 471 -24.06 1.29 -13.79
CA VAL A 471 -25.39 1.30 -13.16
C VAL A 471 -25.68 2.70 -12.61
N ARG A 472 -24.74 3.24 -11.84
CA ARG A 472 -24.84 4.57 -11.27
C ARG A 472 -23.49 5.11 -10.77
N VAL A 473 -23.43 6.41 -10.62
CA VAL A 473 -22.36 7.07 -9.86
C VAL A 473 -22.68 6.94 -8.37
N ILE A 474 -21.75 6.41 -7.59
CA ILE A 474 -21.83 6.39 -6.13
C ILE A 474 -21.37 7.74 -5.59
N GLU A 475 -20.22 8.24 -6.08
CA GLU A 475 -19.63 9.52 -5.67
C GLU A 475 -18.79 10.12 -6.80
N GLU A 476 -19.12 11.30 -7.26
CA GLU A 476 -18.32 12.06 -8.24
C GLU A 476 -17.11 12.75 -7.59
N ASN A 477 -17.13 12.90 -6.28
CA ASN A 477 -16.08 13.53 -5.51
C ASN A 477 -15.56 14.84 -6.12
N LYS A 478 -16.47 15.75 -6.44
CA LYS A 478 -16.10 17.08 -6.91
C LYS A 478 -15.37 17.83 -5.82
N VAL A 479 -14.16 18.31 -6.12
CA VAL A 479 -13.32 19.10 -5.21
C VAL A 479 -13.17 20.53 -5.76
N PRO A 480 -14.13 21.44 -5.52
CA PRO A 480 -14.09 22.79 -6.08
C PRO A 480 -12.86 23.61 -5.67
N ALA A 481 -12.23 23.26 -4.54
CA ALA A 481 -11.02 23.89 -4.07
C ALA A 481 -9.87 23.81 -5.08
N LEU A 482 -9.76 22.72 -5.86
CA LEU A 482 -8.70 22.57 -6.87
C LEU A 482 -8.73 23.68 -7.93
N ALA A 483 -9.91 24.16 -8.29
CA ALA A 483 -10.05 25.24 -9.29
C ALA A 483 -9.54 26.61 -8.80
N GLN A 484 -9.30 26.77 -7.50
CA GLN A 484 -8.78 28.00 -6.91
C GLN A 484 -7.25 28.14 -7.06
N PHE A 485 -6.56 27.09 -7.45
CA PHE A 485 -5.11 27.04 -7.51
C PHE A 485 -4.60 26.87 -8.94
N ARG A 486 -3.43 27.46 -9.23
CA ARG A 486 -2.75 27.31 -10.53
C ARG A 486 -1.98 25.99 -10.55
N LEU A 487 -2.62 24.92 -10.97
CA LEU A 487 -2.01 23.59 -11.07
C LEU A 487 -1.63 23.30 -12.52
N SER A 488 -0.45 22.72 -12.71
CA SER A 488 0.02 22.26 -14.01
C SER A 488 -0.47 20.83 -14.29
N LYS A 489 -0.90 20.54 -15.51
CA LYS A 489 -1.18 19.18 -15.93
C LYS A 489 0.14 18.41 -16.08
N PRO A 490 0.27 17.23 -15.49
CA PRO A 490 1.45 16.38 -15.72
C PRO A 490 1.56 15.92 -17.17
N ASP A 491 2.77 15.92 -17.72
CA ASP A 491 3.11 15.29 -19.00
C ASP A 491 3.62 13.87 -18.73
N PHE A 492 3.02 12.86 -19.36
CA PHE A 492 3.54 11.49 -19.38
C PHE A 492 4.40 11.28 -20.63
N LEU A 493 5.55 10.67 -20.43
CA LEU A 493 6.58 10.53 -21.43
C LEU A 493 7.21 9.13 -21.39
N GLN A 494 7.86 8.75 -22.47
CA GLN A 494 8.69 7.54 -22.53
C GLN A 494 10.12 7.91 -22.87
N VAL A 495 11.07 7.40 -22.10
CA VAL A 495 12.50 7.65 -22.27
C VAL A 495 13.23 6.32 -22.45
N LYS A 496 14.06 6.24 -23.50
CA LYS A 496 14.87 5.03 -23.74
C LYS A 496 16.20 5.12 -23.00
N THR A 497 16.57 4.04 -22.34
CA THR A 497 17.91 3.84 -21.81
C THR A 497 18.89 3.59 -22.97
N ARG A 498 20.21 3.70 -22.68
CA ARG A 498 21.29 3.45 -23.65
C ARG A 498 21.27 2.05 -24.26
N ASP A 499 20.71 1.07 -23.56
CA ASP A 499 20.53 -0.32 -24.01
C ASP A 499 19.12 -0.61 -24.58
N GLY A 500 18.27 0.43 -24.70
CA GLY A 500 17.00 0.38 -25.42
C GLY A 500 15.77 0.03 -24.58
N PHE A 501 15.90 -0.14 -23.26
CA PHE A 501 14.72 -0.28 -22.39
C PHE A 501 13.91 1.02 -22.39
N VAL A 502 12.57 0.93 -22.40
CA VAL A 502 11.68 2.08 -22.42
C VAL A 502 11.17 2.34 -21.01
N MET A 503 11.66 3.40 -20.37
CA MET A 503 11.20 3.85 -19.07
C MET A 503 9.95 4.72 -19.22
N GLU A 504 9.03 4.63 -18.24
CA GLU A 504 7.94 5.59 -18.08
C GLU A 504 8.43 6.80 -17.28
N ALA A 505 7.97 7.98 -17.66
CA ALA A 505 8.32 9.22 -17.00
C ALA A 505 7.10 10.14 -16.86
N MET A 506 7.10 10.94 -15.79
CA MET A 506 6.14 12.01 -15.55
C MET A 506 6.87 13.32 -15.28
N MET A 507 6.40 14.40 -15.89
CA MET A 507 6.97 15.74 -15.72
C MET A 507 5.88 16.74 -15.33
N ILE A 508 6.17 17.57 -14.32
CA ILE A 508 5.34 18.70 -13.96
C ILE A 508 6.16 19.97 -14.19
N LYS A 509 5.73 20.80 -15.14
CA LYS A 509 6.35 22.09 -15.47
C LYS A 509 5.72 23.23 -14.68
N PRO A 510 6.46 24.33 -14.45
CA PRO A 510 5.86 25.54 -13.92
C PRO A 510 4.60 25.98 -14.65
N PRO A 511 3.56 26.53 -13.98
CA PRO A 511 2.34 26.98 -14.65
C PRO A 511 2.55 28.08 -15.71
N ASP A 512 3.62 28.86 -15.55
CA ASP A 512 4.08 29.92 -16.47
C ASP A 512 5.34 29.50 -17.25
N PHE A 513 5.46 28.22 -17.58
CA PHE A 513 6.59 27.64 -18.27
C PHE A 513 6.91 28.39 -19.58
N ASN A 514 8.16 28.84 -19.69
CA ASN A 514 8.70 29.49 -20.88
C ASN A 514 9.88 28.70 -21.43
N PRO A 515 9.80 28.10 -22.63
CA PRO A 515 10.85 27.25 -23.18
C PRO A 515 12.17 27.99 -23.48
N SER A 516 12.17 29.32 -23.42
CA SER A 516 13.38 30.16 -23.58
C SER A 516 14.14 30.38 -22.26
N ARG A 517 13.60 29.95 -21.12
CA ARG A 517 14.26 29.99 -19.81
C ARG A 517 14.81 28.63 -19.45
N ARG A 518 15.85 28.60 -18.60
CA ARG A 518 16.36 27.37 -18.01
C ARG A 518 15.86 27.24 -16.59
N TYR A 519 15.45 26.01 -16.25
CA TYR A 519 14.85 25.67 -14.97
C TYR A 519 15.70 24.62 -14.25
N PRO A 520 15.82 24.70 -12.92
CA PRO A 520 16.30 23.59 -12.12
C PRO A 520 15.30 22.42 -12.17
N VAL A 521 15.80 21.22 -11.87
CA VAL A 521 15.01 19.99 -11.86
C VAL A 521 15.06 19.36 -10.48
N TYR A 522 13.91 18.97 -9.98
CA TYR A 522 13.76 18.13 -8.80
C TYR A 522 13.29 16.75 -9.24
N GLN A 523 14.15 15.76 -9.09
CA GLN A 523 13.81 14.37 -9.35
C GLN A 523 13.32 13.69 -8.07
N TYR A 524 12.11 13.14 -8.13
CA TYR A 524 11.58 12.25 -7.11
C TYR A 524 11.74 10.80 -7.56
N THR A 525 12.18 9.91 -6.67
CA THR A 525 12.37 8.50 -6.99
C THR A 525 12.11 7.61 -5.77
N TYR A 526 11.56 6.43 -6.00
CA TYR A 526 11.68 5.29 -5.09
C TYR A 526 12.73 4.32 -5.62
N GLY A 527 12.57 3.83 -6.85
CA GLY A 527 13.56 3.07 -7.60
C GLY A 527 13.65 1.59 -7.25
N GLY A 528 12.97 1.12 -6.20
CA GLY A 528 12.99 -0.27 -5.76
C GLY A 528 12.19 -1.21 -6.67
N PRO A 529 12.48 -2.52 -6.65
CA PRO A 529 11.82 -3.49 -7.51
C PRO A 529 10.29 -3.49 -7.36
N HIS A 530 9.58 -3.52 -8.49
CA HIS A 530 8.11 -3.53 -8.61
C HIS A 530 7.37 -2.33 -8.00
N ALA A 531 8.04 -1.22 -7.73
CA ALA A 531 7.48 -0.04 -7.07
C ALA A 531 7.45 1.20 -7.99
N PRO A 532 6.58 1.24 -9.04
CA PRO A 532 6.51 2.38 -9.94
C PRO A 532 5.94 3.62 -9.24
N GLU A 533 6.56 4.77 -9.50
CA GLU A 533 6.09 6.08 -9.07
C GLU A 533 5.37 6.83 -10.20
N VAL A 534 5.65 6.49 -11.45
CA VAL A 534 4.95 7.06 -12.61
C VAL A 534 3.60 6.36 -12.77
N ARG A 535 2.53 7.04 -12.34
CA ARG A 535 1.17 6.49 -12.34
C ARG A 535 0.16 7.52 -12.87
N ASN A 536 -0.75 7.07 -13.70
CA ASN A 536 -1.94 7.86 -14.05
C ASN A 536 -3.02 7.64 -12.97
N ALA A 537 -2.80 8.23 -11.81
CA ALA A 537 -3.68 8.19 -10.65
C ALA A 537 -3.57 9.49 -9.86
N TRP A 538 -4.57 9.81 -9.03
CA TRP A 538 -4.50 10.95 -8.13
C TRP A 538 -3.43 10.77 -7.07
N GLY A 539 -2.43 11.63 -7.07
CA GLY A 539 -1.26 11.54 -6.18
C GLY A 539 -1.42 12.24 -4.82
N GLY A 540 -2.60 12.81 -4.53
CA GLY A 540 -2.91 13.42 -3.22
C GLY A 540 -1.93 14.52 -2.81
N THR A 541 -1.54 14.53 -1.53
CA THR A 541 -0.65 15.58 -0.95
C THR A 541 0.76 15.55 -1.56
N GLN A 542 1.26 14.39 -1.99
CA GLN A 542 2.57 14.32 -2.67
C GLN A 542 2.52 15.04 -4.03
N TYR A 543 1.47 14.80 -4.82
CA TYR A 543 1.26 15.53 -6.07
C TYR A 543 1.17 17.04 -5.85
N LEU A 544 0.47 17.48 -4.81
CA LEU A 544 0.33 18.91 -4.49
C LEU A 544 1.66 19.53 -4.04
N TYR A 545 2.50 18.80 -3.32
CA TYR A 545 3.86 19.21 -3.01
C TYR A 545 4.70 19.38 -4.30
N HIS A 546 4.56 18.48 -5.25
CA HIS A 546 5.20 18.62 -6.56
C HIS A 546 4.67 19.85 -7.33
N GLN A 547 3.38 20.14 -7.25
CA GLN A 547 2.79 21.35 -7.81
C GLN A 547 3.33 22.64 -7.15
N LEU A 548 3.52 22.62 -5.83
CA LEU A 548 4.13 23.71 -5.09
C LEU A 548 5.56 24.00 -5.60
N LEU A 549 6.37 22.96 -5.77
CA LEU A 549 7.73 23.11 -6.34
C LEU A 549 7.68 23.68 -7.77
N ALA A 550 6.75 23.20 -8.59
CA ALA A 550 6.57 23.69 -9.96
C ALA A 550 6.19 25.18 -9.98
N GLN A 551 5.34 25.65 -9.07
CA GLN A 551 4.98 27.07 -8.93
C GLN A 551 6.14 27.94 -8.49
N HIS A 552 7.15 27.37 -7.85
CA HIS A 552 8.42 28.04 -7.52
C HIS A 552 9.47 27.95 -8.63
N GLY A 553 9.06 27.60 -9.86
CA GLY A 553 9.96 27.58 -11.02
C GLY A 553 10.89 26.37 -11.08
N ILE A 554 10.53 25.26 -10.46
CA ILE A 554 11.29 24.01 -10.48
C ILE A 554 10.52 22.98 -11.34
N ILE A 555 11.18 22.35 -12.29
CA ILE A 555 10.59 21.21 -12.99
C ILE A 555 10.65 19.99 -12.10
N VAL A 556 9.50 19.35 -11.86
CA VAL A 556 9.45 18.07 -11.17
C VAL A 556 9.53 16.95 -12.20
N TRP A 557 10.46 16.06 -11.98
CA TRP A 557 10.73 14.91 -12.82
C TRP A 557 10.64 13.61 -12.03
N ILE A 558 9.88 12.66 -12.54
CA ILE A 558 9.77 11.29 -12.03
C ILE A 558 10.01 10.37 -13.22
N CYS A 559 10.98 9.47 -13.11
CA CYS A 559 11.30 8.53 -14.18
C CYS A 559 11.64 7.19 -13.53
N ASP A 560 10.80 6.20 -13.77
CA ASP A 560 10.99 4.87 -13.19
C ASP A 560 12.09 4.14 -13.95
N ASN A 561 13.17 3.81 -13.24
CA ASN A 561 14.18 2.88 -13.72
C ASN A 561 13.53 1.52 -14.04
N ARG A 562 14.19 0.66 -14.80
CA ARG A 562 13.59 -0.61 -15.28
C ARG A 562 13.05 -1.49 -14.17
N THR A 563 13.71 -1.53 -13.02
CA THR A 563 13.31 -2.39 -11.90
C THR A 563 12.02 -1.92 -11.22
N ALA A 564 11.79 -0.60 -11.22
CA ALA A 564 10.59 0.03 -10.66
C ALA A 564 9.43 0.11 -11.67
N SER A 565 9.67 -0.17 -12.96
CA SER A 565 8.77 0.20 -14.06
C SER A 565 7.42 -0.54 -14.09
N GLY A 566 7.26 -1.65 -13.37
CA GLY A 566 6.08 -2.50 -13.50
C GLY A 566 5.90 -3.14 -14.89
N LYS A 567 7.00 -3.28 -15.63
CA LYS A 567 7.04 -3.86 -16.98
C LYS A 567 7.57 -5.29 -16.98
N GLY A 568 6.91 -6.13 -16.22
CA GLY A 568 7.24 -7.54 -16.07
C GLY A 568 8.32 -7.79 -15.01
N ILE A 569 8.27 -8.97 -14.40
CA ILE A 569 9.24 -9.40 -13.42
C ILE A 569 10.64 -9.50 -14.01
N GLU A 570 10.76 -9.86 -15.30
CA GLU A 570 12.04 -9.94 -16.00
C GLU A 570 12.81 -8.63 -16.02
N SER A 571 12.11 -7.48 -15.97
CA SER A 571 12.76 -6.17 -15.91
C SER A 571 13.48 -5.91 -14.60
N THR A 572 13.15 -6.64 -13.54
CA THR A 572 13.73 -6.51 -12.21
C THR A 572 14.95 -7.42 -11.99
N TRP A 573 15.04 -8.55 -12.68
CA TRP A 573 16.10 -9.54 -12.48
C TRP A 573 17.55 -9.02 -12.57
N PRO A 574 17.87 -8.02 -13.41
CA PRO A 574 19.25 -7.54 -13.54
C PRO A 574 19.85 -6.92 -12.26
N VAL A 575 19.05 -6.59 -11.23
CA VAL A 575 19.58 -6.11 -9.94
C VAL A 575 19.92 -7.22 -8.98
N TYR A 576 19.67 -8.48 -9.35
CA TYR A 576 19.96 -9.60 -8.48
C TYR A 576 21.43 -9.59 -8.06
N ARG A 577 21.65 -9.60 -6.74
CA ARG A 577 22.95 -9.54 -6.05
C ARG A 577 23.73 -8.22 -6.17
N ASN A 578 23.12 -7.16 -6.74
CA ASN A 578 23.79 -5.86 -6.92
C ASN A 578 22.80 -4.69 -7.02
N PHE A 579 22.39 -4.16 -5.88
CA PHE A 579 21.53 -2.97 -5.83
C PHE A 579 22.29 -1.67 -6.13
N GLY A 580 21.62 -0.70 -6.73
CA GLY A 580 22.06 0.66 -6.92
C GLY A 580 22.72 0.94 -8.27
N GLU A 581 23.57 0.03 -8.78
CA GLU A 581 24.34 0.29 -10.01
C GLU A 581 23.46 0.42 -11.26
N LEU A 582 22.58 -0.53 -11.48
CA LEU A 582 21.69 -0.52 -12.65
C LEU A 582 20.63 0.55 -12.54
N GLU A 583 20.06 0.71 -11.36
CA GLU A 583 19.04 1.74 -11.09
C GLU A 583 19.61 3.13 -11.33
N LEU A 584 20.82 3.42 -10.82
CA LEU A 584 21.50 4.69 -11.07
C LEU A 584 21.81 4.90 -12.54
N ARG A 585 22.25 3.86 -13.26
CA ARG A 585 22.51 3.92 -14.69
C ARG A 585 21.26 4.32 -15.49
N ASP A 586 20.12 3.73 -15.18
CA ASP A 586 18.84 4.04 -15.83
C ASP A 586 18.38 5.47 -15.46
N ILE A 587 18.54 5.88 -14.19
CA ILE A 587 18.26 7.24 -13.72
C ILE A 587 19.12 8.25 -14.51
N GLU A 588 20.42 7.97 -14.71
CA GLU A 588 21.32 8.82 -15.49
C GLU A 588 20.93 8.89 -16.98
N ASP A 589 20.40 7.81 -17.55
CA ASP A 589 19.84 7.81 -18.90
C ASP A 589 18.61 8.74 -18.99
N GLY A 590 17.75 8.73 -17.97
CA GLY A 590 16.65 9.69 -17.84
C GLY A 590 17.15 11.14 -17.76
N LEU A 591 18.21 11.38 -16.97
CA LEU A 591 18.84 12.70 -16.88
C LEU A 591 19.54 13.11 -18.18
N ALA A 592 20.14 12.18 -18.92
CA ALA A 592 20.75 12.46 -20.22
C ALA A 592 19.71 12.99 -21.22
N TRP A 593 18.52 12.41 -21.23
CA TRP A 593 17.40 12.91 -22.03
C TRP A 593 16.96 14.32 -21.56
N LEU A 594 16.84 14.55 -20.25
CA LEU A 594 16.51 15.87 -19.69
C LEU A 594 17.54 16.94 -20.07
N LYS A 595 18.83 16.63 -19.93
CA LYS A 595 19.94 17.57 -20.22
C LYS A 595 20.01 17.98 -21.70
N GLN A 596 19.37 17.25 -22.61
CA GLN A 596 19.20 17.63 -24.01
C GLN A 596 18.12 18.69 -24.23
N GLN A 597 17.26 18.91 -23.23
CA GLN A 597 16.21 19.92 -23.36
C GLN A 597 16.79 21.33 -23.13
N PRO A 598 16.53 22.29 -24.02
CA PRO A 598 17.15 23.63 -23.94
C PRO A 598 16.73 24.42 -22.69
N TRP A 599 15.61 24.03 -22.09
CA TRP A 599 15.02 24.65 -20.91
C TRP A 599 15.46 23.99 -19.59
N VAL A 600 16.32 23.00 -19.58
CA VAL A 600 16.89 22.40 -18.36
C VAL A 600 18.23 23.07 -18.02
N ASP A 601 18.42 23.38 -16.74
CA ASP A 601 19.74 23.74 -16.21
C ASP A 601 20.44 22.48 -15.69
N PRO A 602 21.41 21.92 -16.41
CA PRO A 602 22.05 20.68 -16.02
C PRO A 602 22.91 20.77 -14.76
N SER A 603 23.21 21.99 -14.27
CA SER A 603 23.97 22.22 -13.06
C SER A 603 23.10 22.28 -11.80
N ARG A 604 21.77 22.32 -11.96
CA ARG A 604 20.80 22.45 -10.87
C ARG A 604 19.76 21.32 -10.91
N ILE A 605 20.23 20.08 -10.74
CA ILE A 605 19.40 18.91 -10.64
C ILE A 605 19.52 18.35 -9.23
N GLY A 606 18.40 18.22 -8.52
CA GLY A 606 18.32 17.62 -7.20
C GLY A 606 17.56 16.29 -7.22
N MET A 607 17.83 15.44 -6.23
CA MET A 607 17.16 14.14 -6.09
C MET A 607 16.56 13.99 -4.69
N HIS A 608 15.41 13.34 -4.59
CA HIS A 608 14.79 12.98 -3.33
C HIS A 608 14.16 11.61 -3.40
N GLY A 609 14.29 10.85 -2.31
CA GLY A 609 13.56 9.62 -2.08
C GLY A 609 13.52 9.24 -0.60
N TRP A 610 12.62 8.32 -0.27
CA TRP A 610 12.42 7.79 1.08
C TRP A 610 12.60 6.27 1.09
N SER A 611 13.12 5.67 2.17
CA SER A 611 13.33 4.22 2.29
C SER A 611 14.31 3.73 1.21
N TYR A 612 13.90 2.84 0.32
CA TYR A 612 14.69 2.47 -0.86
C TYR A 612 15.07 3.72 -1.70
N GLY A 613 14.15 4.68 -1.84
CA GLY A 613 14.44 5.96 -2.51
C GLY A 613 15.46 6.80 -1.75
N GLY A 614 15.52 6.71 -0.42
CA GLY A 614 16.57 7.29 0.41
C GLY A 614 17.91 6.63 0.12
N PHE A 615 17.95 5.29 0.05
CA PHE A 615 19.13 4.54 -0.41
C PHE A 615 19.56 5.01 -1.80
N MET A 616 18.65 5.06 -2.78
CA MET A 616 18.98 5.49 -4.14
C MET A 616 19.53 6.92 -4.20
N THR A 617 18.97 7.82 -3.38
CA THR A 617 19.49 9.21 -3.29
C THR A 617 20.89 9.24 -2.70
N ALA A 618 21.14 8.54 -1.60
CA ALA A 618 22.47 8.44 -0.98
C ALA A 618 23.47 7.75 -1.94
N TYR A 619 23.03 6.70 -2.61
CA TYR A 619 23.84 5.97 -3.59
C TYR A 619 24.19 6.87 -4.79
N ALA A 620 23.22 7.61 -5.33
CA ALA A 620 23.43 8.51 -6.45
C ALA A 620 24.43 9.64 -6.11
N LEU A 621 24.35 10.22 -4.92
CA LEU A 621 25.27 11.28 -4.51
C LEU A 621 26.70 10.78 -4.20
N THR A 622 26.86 9.48 -3.92
CA THR A 622 28.18 8.89 -3.67
C THR A 622 28.80 8.22 -4.90
N HIS A 623 28.02 7.98 -6.00
CA HIS A 623 28.48 7.30 -7.20
C HIS A 623 28.32 8.12 -8.50
N SER A 624 27.73 9.33 -8.42
CA SER A 624 27.49 10.20 -9.58
C SER A 624 27.74 11.66 -9.23
N THR A 625 28.12 12.45 -10.22
CA THR A 625 28.27 13.91 -10.14
C THR A 625 27.10 14.66 -10.79
N SER A 626 26.03 13.95 -11.15
CA SER A 626 24.89 14.52 -11.87
C SER A 626 23.98 15.39 -11.03
N PHE A 627 24.08 15.31 -9.69
CA PHE A 627 23.16 15.95 -8.76
C PHE A 627 23.86 17.05 -7.94
N ALA A 628 23.24 18.24 -7.89
CA ALA A 628 23.69 19.35 -7.06
C ALA A 628 23.30 19.19 -5.58
N MET A 629 22.22 18.45 -5.32
CA MET A 629 21.74 18.18 -3.96
C MET A 629 20.94 16.88 -3.91
N GLY A 630 20.84 16.30 -2.70
CA GLY A 630 19.96 15.17 -2.41
C GLY A 630 19.33 15.24 -1.04
N ILE A 631 18.08 14.75 -0.94
CA ILE A 631 17.37 14.55 0.32
C ILE A 631 17.11 13.04 0.46
N ALA A 632 17.78 12.40 1.40
CA ALA A 632 17.69 10.97 1.65
C ALA A 632 16.96 10.73 2.97
N GLY A 633 15.72 10.25 2.89
CA GLY A 633 14.87 9.98 4.05
C GLY A 633 14.76 8.50 4.37
N GLY A 634 14.78 8.10 5.67
CA GLY A 634 14.64 6.72 6.10
C GLY A 634 15.60 5.77 5.38
N THR A 635 16.85 6.20 5.20
CA THR A 635 17.82 5.65 4.25
C THR A 635 18.39 4.31 4.70
N VAL A 636 18.34 3.27 3.84
CA VAL A 636 19.21 2.10 3.97
C VAL A 636 20.61 2.50 3.50
N ALA A 637 21.60 2.46 4.39
CA ALA A 637 22.99 2.81 4.09
C ALA A 637 23.89 1.58 3.95
N ASP A 638 23.45 0.45 4.44
CA ASP A 638 24.07 -0.86 4.31
C ASP A 638 22.98 -1.94 4.37
N TRP A 639 22.83 -2.72 3.32
CA TRP A 639 21.81 -3.75 3.21
C TRP A 639 21.97 -4.90 4.21
N ARG A 640 23.12 -5.02 4.87
CA ARG A 640 23.31 -5.94 6.00
C ARG A 640 22.59 -5.49 7.27
N ASP A 641 22.17 -4.24 7.33
CA ASP A 641 21.40 -3.66 8.44
C ASP A 641 19.89 -3.71 8.20
N TYR A 642 19.43 -4.33 7.11
CA TYR A 642 18.03 -4.55 6.82
C TYR A 642 17.66 -6.04 6.97
N ASP A 643 16.36 -6.37 6.98
CA ASP A 643 15.88 -7.71 7.30
C ASP A 643 16.27 -8.79 6.29
N THR A 644 16.11 -10.04 6.72
CA THR A 644 16.45 -11.24 5.93
C THR A 644 15.54 -11.40 4.71
N VAL A 645 14.22 -11.34 4.89
CA VAL A 645 13.24 -11.76 3.87
C VAL A 645 13.27 -10.84 2.65
N TYR A 646 13.30 -9.52 2.87
CA TYR A 646 13.45 -8.56 1.77
C TYR A 646 14.85 -8.63 1.16
N THR A 647 15.87 -8.50 2.00
CA THR A 647 17.23 -8.29 1.50
C THR A 647 17.77 -9.52 0.80
N GLU A 648 17.59 -10.70 1.37
CA GLU A 648 18.16 -11.94 0.83
C GLU A 648 17.46 -12.42 -0.45
N ARG A 649 16.20 -12.06 -0.63
CA ARG A 649 15.46 -12.24 -1.89
C ARG A 649 16.23 -11.68 -3.08
N TYR A 650 16.77 -10.50 -2.92
CA TYR A 650 17.44 -9.76 -4.01
C TYR A 650 18.94 -9.88 -3.97
N MET A 651 19.54 -9.90 -2.78
CA MET A 651 20.99 -9.83 -2.61
C MET A 651 21.63 -11.20 -2.33
N GLY A 652 20.83 -12.24 -2.04
CA GLY A 652 21.35 -13.51 -1.50
C GLY A 652 21.94 -13.33 -0.09
N LEU A 653 22.55 -14.37 0.43
CA LEU A 653 23.19 -14.31 1.75
C LEU A 653 24.44 -13.42 1.73
N PRO A 654 24.68 -12.59 2.77
CA PRO A 654 25.90 -11.75 2.85
C PRO A 654 27.19 -12.54 2.74
N GLN A 655 27.21 -13.78 3.26
CA GLN A 655 28.36 -14.68 3.21
C GLN A 655 28.66 -15.16 1.79
N GLU A 656 27.63 -15.24 0.93
CA GLU A 656 27.75 -15.69 -0.47
C GLU A 656 27.94 -14.55 -1.45
N ASN A 657 27.64 -13.31 -1.03
CA ASN A 657 27.70 -12.11 -1.87
C ASN A 657 28.34 -10.90 -1.15
N PRO A 658 29.51 -11.05 -0.49
CA PRO A 658 30.10 -9.96 0.29
C PRO A 658 30.44 -8.73 -0.56
N ASP A 659 30.85 -8.92 -1.81
CA ASP A 659 31.18 -7.82 -2.75
C ASP A 659 29.93 -7.06 -3.20
N GLY A 660 28.81 -7.75 -3.49
CA GLY A 660 27.55 -7.13 -3.84
C GLY A 660 27.03 -6.25 -2.70
N TYR A 661 27.00 -6.76 -1.49
CA TYR A 661 26.59 -5.97 -0.30
C TYR A 661 27.50 -4.75 -0.08
N ARG A 662 28.81 -4.89 -0.26
CA ARG A 662 29.74 -3.78 -0.13
C ARG A 662 29.52 -2.70 -1.19
N LYS A 663 29.35 -3.08 -2.45
CA LYS A 663 29.13 -2.16 -3.57
C LYS A 663 27.76 -1.45 -3.48
N SER A 664 26.76 -2.15 -2.95
CA SER A 664 25.42 -1.62 -2.77
C SER A 664 25.26 -0.76 -1.51
N ALA A 665 26.32 -0.47 -0.77
CA ALA A 665 26.25 0.26 0.49
C ALA A 665 26.86 1.68 0.35
N PRO A 666 26.07 2.75 0.25
CA PRO A 666 26.56 4.13 0.09
C PRO A 666 27.47 4.57 1.23
N ARG A 667 27.35 4.00 2.44
CA ARG A 667 28.24 4.32 3.55
C ARG A 667 29.72 4.08 3.22
N TRP A 668 30.06 3.07 2.44
CA TRP A 668 31.45 2.75 2.08
C TRP A 668 32.00 3.66 0.96
N ALA A 669 31.11 4.38 0.27
CA ALA A 669 31.46 5.39 -0.73
C ALA A 669 31.33 6.84 -0.19
N ALA A 670 31.23 7.03 1.12
CA ALA A 670 31.02 8.35 1.76
C ALA A 670 32.06 9.40 1.35
N LYS A 671 33.32 8.99 1.13
CA LYS A 671 34.41 9.87 0.66
C LYS A 671 34.15 10.50 -0.72
N ASP A 672 33.33 9.85 -1.51
CA ASP A 672 33.01 10.25 -2.89
C ASP A 672 31.72 11.08 -2.95
N LEU A 673 31.14 11.45 -1.80
CA LEU A 673 29.93 12.31 -1.74
C LEU A 673 30.14 13.57 -2.59
N HIS A 674 29.17 13.81 -3.49
CA HIS A 674 29.08 14.97 -4.34
C HIS A 674 27.74 15.69 -4.14
N GLY A 675 27.75 17.03 -4.16
CA GLY A 675 26.54 17.83 -3.92
C GLY A 675 26.19 18.00 -2.43
N ALA A 676 25.15 18.77 -2.15
CA ALA A 676 24.64 18.98 -0.80
C ALA A 676 23.73 17.79 -0.38
N LEU A 677 23.89 17.30 0.84
CA LEU A 677 23.12 16.17 1.36
C LEU A 677 22.34 16.54 2.61
N LEU A 678 21.04 16.28 2.61
CA LEU A 678 20.18 16.29 3.79
C LEU A 678 19.72 14.84 4.09
N LEU A 679 20.16 14.32 5.25
CA LEU A 679 19.69 13.06 5.80
C LEU A 679 18.50 13.32 6.73
N ILE A 680 17.44 12.53 6.60
CA ILE A 680 16.25 12.62 7.44
C ILE A 680 15.89 11.24 7.97
N HIS A 681 15.61 11.08 9.29
CA HIS A 681 15.24 9.78 9.84
C HIS A 681 14.33 9.90 11.06
N GLY A 682 13.42 8.94 11.26
CA GLY A 682 12.71 8.73 12.52
C GLY A 682 13.62 8.05 13.54
N ALA A 683 13.78 8.62 14.74
CA ALA A 683 14.74 8.07 15.70
C ALA A 683 14.31 6.73 16.32
N ILE A 684 13.01 6.41 16.25
CA ILE A 684 12.44 5.13 16.70
C ILE A 684 11.91 4.30 15.53
N ASP A 685 12.59 4.39 14.37
CA ASP A 685 12.26 3.61 13.18
C ASP A 685 12.52 2.12 13.46
N ASP A 686 11.44 1.32 13.39
CA ASP A 686 11.42 -0.11 13.64
C ASP A 686 11.53 -0.96 12.36
N ASN A 687 11.61 -0.30 11.20
CA ASN A 687 11.78 -0.93 9.89
C ASN A 687 13.21 -0.72 9.38
N VAL A 688 13.54 0.48 8.90
CA VAL A 688 14.91 0.85 8.59
C VAL A 688 15.50 1.54 9.82
N HIS A 689 16.22 0.80 10.64
CA HIS A 689 16.75 1.33 11.89
C HIS A 689 17.61 2.58 11.66
N VAL A 690 17.44 3.59 12.54
CA VAL A 690 18.21 4.86 12.49
C VAL A 690 19.73 4.63 12.50
N ALA A 691 20.18 3.46 12.94
CA ALA A 691 21.58 3.02 12.88
C ALA A 691 22.16 3.15 11.46
N ASN A 692 21.38 2.90 10.41
CA ASN A 692 21.82 3.09 9.01
C ASN A 692 22.27 4.55 8.77
N THR A 693 21.46 5.53 9.15
CA THR A 693 21.78 6.96 8.99
C THR A 693 22.94 7.37 9.89
N ILE A 694 23.01 6.89 11.13
CA ILE A 694 24.09 7.22 12.05
C ILE A 694 25.43 6.66 11.56
N GLN A 695 25.46 5.43 11.07
CA GLN A 695 26.67 4.81 10.50
C GLN A 695 27.12 5.55 9.24
N PHE A 696 26.20 5.96 8.36
CA PHE A 696 26.56 6.73 7.18
C PHE A 696 27.09 8.14 7.55
N ALA A 697 26.44 8.81 8.50
CA ALA A 697 26.90 10.10 9.04
C ALA A 697 28.33 9.99 9.62
N TYR A 698 28.64 8.92 10.33
CA TYR A 698 29.97 8.65 10.86
C TYR A 698 31.01 8.53 9.74
N GLU A 699 30.73 7.80 8.67
CA GLU A 699 31.64 7.67 7.53
C GLU A 699 31.81 8.99 6.76
N LEU A 700 30.75 9.78 6.63
CA LEU A 700 30.82 11.14 6.06
C LEU A 700 31.71 12.07 6.88
N GLN A 701 31.61 12.02 8.21
CA GLN A 701 32.48 12.81 9.12
C GLN A 701 33.94 12.37 8.98
N ASN A 702 34.22 11.05 8.97
CA ASN A 702 35.57 10.51 8.76
C ASN A 702 36.15 10.96 7.41
N ALA A 703 35.31 11.05 6.38
CA ALA A 703 35.67 11.54 5.05
C ALA A 703 35.71 13.08 4.93
N GLN A 704 35.44 13.82 6.02
CA GLN A 704 35.37 15.28 6.05
C GLN A 704 34.36 15.86 5.03
N LYS A 705 33.27 15.17 4.79
CA LYS A 705 32.18 15.61 3.89
C LYS A 705 31.11 16.33 4.68
N PRO A 706 30.73 17.56 4.29
CA PRO A 706 29.63 18.28 4.93
C PRO A 706 28.28 17.65 4.55
N PHE A 707 27.35 17.59 5.50
CA PHE A 707 25.98 17.17 5.32
C PHE A 707 25.09 17.82 6.40
N GLN A 708 23.76 17.80 6.16
CA GLN A 708 22.76 18.16 7.17
C GLN A 708 22.04 16.89 7.64
N LEU A 709 21.66 16.85 8.91
CA LEU A 709 20.92 15.75 9.52
C LEU A 709 19.71 16.28 10.29
N MET A 710 18.53 15.74 9.98
CA MET A 710 17.29 15.99 10.72
C MET A 710 16.74 14.68 11.28
N LEU A 711 16.71 14.57 12.60
CA LEU A 711 16.07 13.43 13.28
C LEU A 711 14.69 13.84 13.80
N TYR A 712 13.73 12.92 13.68
CA TYR A 712 12.39 13.03 14.25
C TYR A 712 12.27 12.06 15.44
N PRO A 713 12.50 12.55 16.69
CA PRO A 713 12.68 11.67 17.86
C PRO A 713 11.52 10.72 18.15
N LYS A 714 10.28 11.14 17.86
CA LYS A 714 9.06 10.36 18.12
C LYS A 714 8.47 9.71 16.86
N SER A 715 9.21 9.69 15.76
CA SER A 715 8.74 9.10 14.50
C SER A 715 9.40 7.75 14.24
N ARG A 716 8.59 6.82 13.69
CA ARG A 716 9.04 5.56 13.12
C ARG A 716 9.48 5.76 11.67
N HIS A 717 9.30 4.75 10.81
CA HIS A 717 9.72 4.80 9.39
C HIS A 717 9.07 5.96 8.60
N GLY A 718 7.87 6.39 8.98
CA GLY A 718 7.20 7.57 8.45
C GLY A 718 6.99 8.64 9.53
N VAL A 719 7.11 9.92 9.16
CA VAL A 719 6.66 11.03 9.99
C VAL A 719 5.16 11.22 9.75
N THR A 720 4.33 10.89 10.74
CA THR A 720 2.87 10.84 10.58
C THR A 720 2.11 11.90 11.39
N ASP A 721 2.70 12.42 12.46
CA ASP A 721 2.10 13.53 13.22
C ASP A 721 1.92 14.75 12.31
N PRO A 722 0.72 15.33 12.20
CA PRO A 722 0.44 16.42 11.24
C PRO A 722 1.34 17.64 11.39
N ALA A 723 1.68 18.04 12.63
CA ALA A 723 2.56 19.16 12.87
C ALA A 723 4.00 18.84 12.44
N LEU A 724 4.47 17.63 12.74
CA LEU A 724 5.79 17.16 12.33
C LEU A 724 5.88 16.94 10.81
N VAL A 725 4.79 16.51 10.15
CA VAL A 725 4.73 16.44 8.68
C VAL A 725 4.90 17.82 8.07
N LYS A 726 4.23 18.85 8.59
CA LYS A 726 4.42 20.23 8.13
C LYS A 726 5.87 20.68 8.32
N HIS A 727 6.45 20.44 9.49
CA HIS A 727 7.86 20.75 9.78
C HIS A 727 8.81 20.03 8.79
N LEU A 728 8.60 18.73 8.57
CA LEU A 728 9.38 17.93 7.60
C LEU A 728 9.32 18.55 6.20
N ARG A 729 8.13 18.84 5.70
CA ARG A 729 7.95 19.39 4.36
C ARG A 729 8.51 20.79 4.21
N THR A 730 8.45 21.61 5.28
CA THR A 730 9.10 22.93 5.31
C THR A 730 10.63 22.78 5.25
N THR A 731 11.21 21.93 6.09
CA THR A 731 12.67 21.67 6.09
C THR A 731 13.16 21.20 4.72
N MET A 732 12.43 20.29 4.08
CA MET A 732 12.77 19.83 2.72
C MET A 732 12.63 20.93 1.69
N PHE A 733 11.57 21.73 1.76
CA PHE A 733 11.30 22.83 0.84
C PHE A 733 12.39 23.90 0.90
N ASP A 734 12.77 24.32 2.09
CA ASP A 734 13.82 25.31 2.30
C ASP A 734 15.17 24.81 1.76
N PHE A 735 15.52 23.54 2.02
CA PHE A 735 16.74 22.93 1.49
C PHE A 735 16.74 22.87 -0.05
N ILE A 736 15.59 22.55 -0.67
CA ILE A 736 15.44 22.53 -2.13
C ILE A 736 15.65 23.94 -2.70
N LEU A 737 15.01 24.97 -2.12
CA LEU A 737 15.13 26.35 -2.60
C LEU A 737 16.56 26.89 -2.42
N GLU A 738 17.22 26.55 -1.33
CA GLU A 738 18.60 26.97 -1.06
C GLU A 738 19.57 26.42 -2.12
N HIS A 739 19.43 25.15 -2.47
CA HIS A 739 20.43 24.47 -3.31
C HIS A 739 20.08 24.46 -4.81
N LEU A 740 18.79 24.47 -5.19
CA LEU A 740 18.38 24.57 -6.59
C LEU A 740 18.21 26.02 -7.08
N LYS A 741 18.02 27.00 -6.18
CA LYS A 741 17.97 28.45 -6.46
C LYS A 741 17.14 28.80 -7.71
N PRO A 742 15.84 28.55 -7.71
CA PRO A 742 15.00 28.69 -8.90
C PRO A 742 14.95 30.12 -9.45
N ASP A 743 15.19 31.14 -8.60
CA ASP A 743 15.13 32.57 -8.96
C ASP A 743 16.47 33.11 -9.54
N GLU A 744 17.57 32.35 -9.43
CA GLU A 744 18.84 32.75 -10.05
C GLU A 744 18.82 32.49 -11.55
N PRO A 745 19.35 33.43 -12.39
CA PRO A 745 19.54 33.15 -13.82
C PRO A 745 20.51 31.99 -14.01
N ALA A 746 20.24 31.17 -15.03
CA ALA A 746 21.09 30.01 -15.34
C ALA A 746 22.56 30.44 -15.48
N ARG A 747 23.46 29.73 -14.81
CA ARG A 747 24.90 29.95 -14.96
C ARG A 747 25.32 29.69 -16.40
N ALA A 748 26.04 30.64 -17.01
CA ALA A 748 26.62 30.42 -18.33
C ALA A 748 27.59 29.24 -18.25
N THR A 749 27.38 28.23 -19.08
CA THR A 749 28.34 27.15 -19.26
C THR A 749 29.59 27.76 -19.86
N THR A 750 30.62 28.05 -19.07
CA THR A 750 31.96 28.25 -19.57
C THR A 750 32.42 26.92 -20.16
N ALA A 751 32.34 26.82 -21.48
CA ALA A 751 33.01 25.73 -22.20
C ALA A 751 34.51 25.87 -21.85
N SER A 752 35.03 25.00 -20.99
CA SER A 752 36.46 24.88 -20.79
C SER A 752 37.06 24.29 -22.06
N ALA A 753 37.51 25.15 -22.92
CA ALA A 753 38.50 24.78 -23.92
C ALA A 753 39.79 24.40 -23.16
N LYS A 754 40.05 23.10 -23.05
CA LYS A 754 41.39 22.53 -23.01
C LYS A 754 41.34 21.07 -23.45
#